data_e14b95442f81dfc55a31584cb2f33322
#
_entry.id   e14b95442f81dfc55a31584cb2f33322
#
_cell.length_a   1.000
_cell.length_b   1.000
_cell.length_c   1.000
_cell.angle_alpha   90.00
_cell.angle_beta   90.00
_cell.angle_gamma   90.00
#
_symmetry.space_group_name_H-M   'P 1'
#
loop_
_entity.id
_entity.type
_entity.pdbx_description
1 polymer ?
#
loop_
_entity_poly.entity_id
_entity_poly.type
_entity_poly.pdbx_seq_one_letter_code
_entity_poly.pdbx_strand_id
1 'polypeptide(L)'
;MVPLALSACLTTTGGEQAGVQQPAPQANQPSARYSSHSPALSEKPDYPHGLPPAAPDSGGAQPPSKPQGQQGQIARKAARMDAAVPTYADCDEAKLGQLSGQALVRYVASVDGTCMNRLFQADNFSYRVVSPANMQLVAAEARQRATAWDGQNANGLWPLAVFLKAGYFLQYSHAKEVGDYGPAVDQPVMQVVEALAANPALWNVKAIDSRGDRDAWFRERDARQSVAEALILADSVRKADYALPLLNRFFSRYNAAAKDNWARFALHPMQTLLFNMHYQPEFAQKVEKGQLDGLVASLAGLTRAGQPAFADEQMFLNTLRETGRFMQYPRTAPQAEAAVALHLKGEKFGAAWAEAVYALKKMGKVPCERYGICQAEQELRASLFPNRWSFDNGKLVFETPLSLAEVEPLYYAMKQVQTQLFRVAGTKEAVANDPNEKLKMVIYGTKTAYQRFQGLLNELSTDNGGIYIEKDGTFYTFQREVPRESYLTLEELVRHEYVHYLSGRYIQPGMWGTSEFYRDDRRMPWYDEGFAEFMAWSTSRDGIKVRGHVVDVVANGWPNSFLEPSRIMRSSYSDGWDFYSHSALWFYYLNQQQPGKIADILASLRADDVKRFDALVNSMGGDAALVSGFRQYVDQQVQLAKSGQLGNTSTAEGVDWVAKDKWQAGDASVVEAALRRSLPVGCQVWADGETSALRRFECGGTLPLSASDNTRARQELDKLLDGALQSLVKTSGLNNLMATNCSATDYDFKRKTAVLRCEGPLGPAGNAKPQPPQTGELNLAKLSYGGPARCLRGQFEGVGGIERYQLVQAPQLGRAAVSDWGSFSYRRDADQPGVSDKMTVRLSKGALVRDVVVELNATPRDMPEEQCWAQAG
;
A
#
# COMPACT_ATOMS: atom_id res chain seq x y z
N MET A 1 -1.18 -5.27 -9.24
CA MET A 1 -0.47 -4.19 -9.95
C MET A 1 -0.41 -4.52 -11.41
N VAL A 2 -0.75 -3.59 -12.24
CA VAL A 2 -0.54 -3.69 -13.68
C VAL A 2 0.90 -3.25 -13.93
N PRO A 3 1.74 -4.02 -14.60
CA PRO A 3 2.88 -3.42 -15.23
C PRO A 3 2.32 -2.57 -16.37
N LEU A 4 2.36 -1.25 -16.22
CA LEU A 4 2.13 -0.33 -17.32
C LEU A 4 3.29 -0.51 -18.30
N ALA A 5 3.00 -1.17 -19.42
CA ALA A 5 3.90 -1.14 -20.56
C ALA A 5 3.94 0.30 -21.07
N LEU A 6 5.06 0.96 -20.86
CA LEU A 6 5.36 2.27 -21.44
C LEU A 6 5.43 2.12 -22.97
N SER A 7 4.52 2.76 -23.66
CA SER A 7 4.67 3.02 -25.09
C SER A 7 5.63 4.17 -25.30
N ALA A 8 6.78 3.88 -25.88
CA ALA A 8 7.66 4.89 -26.41
C ALA A 8 7.00 5.55 -27.63
N CYS A 9 6.69 6.82 -27.56
CA CYS A 9 6.38 7.65 -28.74
C CYS A 9 7.67 7.90 -29.53
N LEU A 10 7.82 7.20 -30.64
CA LEU A 10 8.71 7.61 -31.70
C LEU A 10 7.97 8.62 -32.59
N THR A 11 8.47 9.83 -32.64
CA THR A 11 8.07 10.83 -33.64
C THR A 11 8.57 10.39 -35.01
N THR A 12 7.65 9.95 -35.87
CA THR A 12 7.85 9.98 -37.29
C THR A 12 6.66 10.67 -37.95
N THR A 13 6.97 11.69 -38.69
CA THR A 13 6.06 12.39 -39.60
C THR A 13 5.59 11.43 -40.69
N GLY A 14 4.27 11.18 -40.77
CA GLY A 14 3.66 10.42 -41.84
C GLY A 14 2.37 9.76 -41.36
N GLY A 15 1.23 10.26 -41.81
CA GLY A 15 -0.08 9.85 -41.33
C GLY A 15 -0.39 8.38 -41.61
N GLU A 16 -0.69 7.68 -40.53
CA GLU A 16 -1.48 6.46 -40.50
C GLU A 16 -2.09 6.33 -39.12
N GLN A 17 -3.32 5.85 -39.09
CA GLN A 17 -4.15 5.77 -37.87
C GLN A 17 -3.42 5.03 -36.74
N ALA A 18 -3.16 5.71 -35.66
CA ALA A 18 -2.62 5.10 -34.45
C ALA A 18 -3.65 4.14 -33.84
N GLY A 19 -3.35 2.85 -33.89
CA GLY A 19 -4.10 1.83 -33.20
C GLY A 19 -3.98 2.08 -31.65
N VAL A 20 -5.13 2.18 -31.02
CA VAL A 20 -5.24 2.34 -29.56
C VAL A 20 -4.59 1.11 -28.89
N GLN A 21 -3.49 1.30 -28.21
CA GLN A 21 -2.87 0.26 -27.41
C GLN A 21 -3.73 -0.03 -26.17
N GLN A 22 -4.06 -1.29 -26.00
CA GLN A 22 -4.87 -1.77 -24.88
C GLN A 22 -4.04 -1.90 -23.61
N PRO A 23 -4.61 -1.64 -22.40
CA PRO A 23 -3.94 -1.92 -21.14
C PRO A 23 -3.73 -3.42 -20.96
N ALA A 24 -2.58 -3.78 -20.39
CA ALA A 24 -2.21 -5.16 -20.10
C ALA A 24 -3.22 -5.83 -19.16
N PRO A 25 -3.47 -7.14 -19.29
CA PRO A 25 -4.28 -7.87 -18.33
C PRO A 25 -3.65 -7.82 -16.94
N GLN A 26 -4.46 -7.47 -15.94
CA GLN A 26 -4.02 -7.43 -14.55
C GLN A 26 -3.65 -8.83 -14.08
N ALA A 27 -2.37 -9.06 -13.79
CA ALA A 27 -1.96 -10.24 -13.06
C ALA A 27 -2.43 -10.06 -11.61
N ASN A 28 -3.30 -10.94 -11.10
CA ASN A 28 -3.55 -11.04 -9.67
C ASN A 28 -2.24 -11.43 -8.99
N GLN A 29 -1.58 -10.46 -8.37
CA GLN A 29 -0.42 -10.76 -7.56
C GLN A 29 -0.86 -11.46 -6.27
N PRO A 30 -0.05 -12.38 -5.73
CA PRO A 30 -0.33 -12.94 -4.41
C PRO A 30 -0.45 -11.79 -3.42
N SER A 31 -1.41 -11.86 -2.51
CA SER A 31 -1.61 -10.88 -1.45
C SER A 31 -0.30 -10.71 -0.69
N ALA A 32 0.42 -9.66 -1.01
CA ALA A 32 1.64 -9.31 -0.30
C ALA A 32 1.29 -9.02 1.16
N ARG A 33 2.17 -9.44 2.06
CA ARG A 33 2.03 -9.21 3.51
C ARG A 33 2.12 -7.73 3.91
N TYR A 34 2.27 -6.84 2.93
CA TYR A 34 2.46 -5.41 3.12
C TYR A 34 1.40 -4.63 2.36
N SER A 35 0.94 -3.53 2.96
CA SER A 35 0.19 -2.55 2.19
C SER A 35 1.05 -2.10 1.02
N SER A 36 0.53 -2.27 -0.17
CA SER A 36 1.26 -1.91 -1.36
C SER A 36 1.49 -0.40 -1.38
N HIS A 37 2.75 0.02 -1.32
CA HIS A 37 3.09 1.35 -1.75
C HIS A 37 3.05 1.36 -3.27
N SER A 38 2.21 2.19 -3.85
CA SER A 38 2.27 2.40 -5.28
C SER A 38 3.38 3.39 -5.58
N PRO A 39 4.15 3.17 -6.63
CA PRO A 39 5.13 4.15 -7.06
C PRO A 39 4.45 5.47 -7.39
N ALA A 40 5.18 6.57 -7.24
CA ALA A 40 4.72 7.87 -7.71
C ALA A 40 4.40 7.79 -9.19
N LEU A 41 3.16 8.10 -9.57
CA LEU A 41 2.72 8.12 -10.94
C LEU A 41 2.77 9.53 -11.49
N SER A 42 3.37 9.69 -12.67
CA SER A 42 3.41 10.99 -13.35
C SER A 42 2.09 11.36 -14.04
N GLU A 43 1.29 10.35 -14.38
CA GLU A 43 0.05 10.53 -15.10
C GLU A 43 -1.06 9.59 -14.62
N LYS A 44 -2.30 10.08 -14.66
CA LYS A 44 -3.48 9.25 -14.44
C LYS A 44 -3.70 8.36 -15.66
N PRO A 45 -4.04 7.06 -15.47
CA PRO A 45 -4.41 6.22 -16.58
C PRO A 45 -5.61 6.80 -17.35
N ASP A 46 -5.59 6.70 -18.66
CA ASP A 46 -6.76 7.06 -19.49
C ASP A 46 -7.71 5.84 -19.60
N TYR A 47 -8.88 5.99 -19.03
CA TYR A 47 -9.96 4.99 -19.13
C TYR A 47 -11.14 5.57 -19.94
N PRO A 48 -11.10 5.57 -21.27
CA PRO A 48 -12.15 6.19 -22.10
C PRO A 48 -13.54 5.60 -21.85
N HIS A 49 -13.60 4.35 -21.36
CA HIS A 49 -14.84 3.68 -20.96
C HIS A 49 -15.10 3.74 -19.44
N GLY A 50 -14.37 4.60 -18.69
CA GLY A 50 -14.41 4.68 -17.25
C GLY A 50 -13.58 3.61 -16.55
N LEU A 51 -13.49 3.68 -15.22
CA LEU A 51 -12.64 2.83 -14.40
C LEU A 51 -12.90 1.32 -14.58
N PRO A 52 -11.87 0.46 -14.51
CA PRO A 52 -12.03 -0.99 -14.49
C PRO A 52 -12.80 -1.46 -13.24
N PRO A 53 -13.31 -2.70 -13.23
CA PRO A 53 -13.85 -3.34 -12.04
C PRO A 53 -12.77 -3.45 -10.95
N ALA A 54 -13.08 -2.98 -9.75
CA ALA A 54 -12.20 -3.16 -8.60
C ALA A 54 -12.23 -4.62 -8.13
N ALA A 55 -11.07 -5.13 -7.69
CA ALA A 55 -10.99 -6.45 -7.11
C ALA A 55 -11.88 -6.55 -5.84
N PRO A 56 -12.49 -7.71 -5.56
CA PRO A 56 -13.17 -7.93 -4.30
C PRO A 56 -12.17 -7.76 -3.15
N ASP A 57 -12.62 -7.22 -2.04
CA ASP A 57 -11.78 -7.06 -0.86
C ASP A 57 -11.30 -8.45 -0.43
N SER A 58 -10.08 -8.79 -0.83
CA SER A 58 -9.40 -9.97 -0.33
C SER A 58 -9.01 -9.62 1.10
N GLY A 59 -9.96 -9.74 2.03
CA GLY A 59 -9.66 -9.66 3.44
C GLY A 59 -8.43 -10.51 3.70
N GLY A 60 -7.29 -9.87 3.98
CA GLY A 60 -5.99 -10.51 4.15
C GLY A 60 -5.97 -11.37 5.42
N ALA A 61 -6.85 -12.38 5.47
CA ALA A 61 -6.82 -13.37 6.50
C ALA A 61 -5.60 -14.25 6.27
N GLN A 62 -4.58 -14.08 7.11
CA GLN A 62 -3.55 -15.09 7.28
C GLN A 62 -4.23 -16.42 7.68
N PRO A 63 -3.68 -17.57 7.26
CA PRO A 63 -4.17 -18.84 7.75
C PRO A 63 -4.13 -18.84 9.28
N PRO A 64 -5.19 -19.33 9.96
CA PRO A 64 -5.19 -19.46 11.41
C PRO A 64 -3.94 -20.23 11.88
N SER A 65 -3.26 -19.75 12.92
CA SER A 65 -2.08 -20.45 13.47
C SER A 65 -2.46 -21.83 14.01
N LYS A 66 -1.57 -22.82 13.81
CA LYS A 66 -1.77 -24.16 14.43
C LYS A 66 -1.84 -24.04 15.95
N PRO A 67 -2.79 -24.70 16.61
CA PRO A 67 -2.71 -24.88 18.06
C PRO A 67 -1.48 -25.72 18.39
N GLN A 68 -0.56 -25.19 19.18
CA GLN A 68 0.48 -26.02 19.79
C GLN A 68 -0.11 -26.83 20.95
N GLY A 69 -0.16 -28.14 20.74
CA GLY A 69 -0.15 -29.19 21.74
C GLY A 69 -1.27 -29.23 22.75
N GLN A 70 -2.27 -30.06 22.51
CA GLN A 70 -2.77 -30.97 23.57
C GLN A 70 -3.12 -32.30 22.93
N GLN A 71 -2.32 -33.32 23.24
CA GLN A 71 -2.73 -34.72 23.19
C GLN A 71 -3.74 -34.91 24.33
N GLY A 72 -4.97 -35.12 23.97
CA GLY A 72 -6.03 -35.44 24.91
C GLY A 72 -7.25 -35.96 24.15
N GLN A 73 -7.45 -37.25 24.27
CA GLN A 73 -8.53 -38.05 23.70
C GLN A 73 -9.91 -37.40 23.87
N ILE A 74 -10.66 -37.23 22.77
CA ILE A 74 -12.11 -37.46 22.81
C ILE A 74 -12.50 -38.24 21.55
N ALA A 75 -13.04 -39.39 21.79
CA ALA A 75 -13.52 -40.30 20.79
C ALA A 75 -14.90 -39.90 20.24
N ARG A 76 -15.05 -40.14 18.93
CA ARG A 76 -16.30 -40.53 18.23
C ARG A 76 -17.40 -39.46 18.13
N LYS A 77 -17.53 -38.88 16.95
CA LYS A 77 -18.82 -38.82 16.28
C LYS A 77 -18.69 -38.64 14.76
N ALA A 78 -19.32 -39.59 14.05
CA ALA A 78 -19.83 -39.51 12.68
C ALA A 78 -18.87 -39.13 11.56
N ALA A 79 -18.64 -40.08 10.69
CA ALA A 79 -17.99 -39.95 9.40
C ALA A 79 -18.58 -38.80 8.56
N ARG A 80 -17.94 -37.65 8.60
CA ARG A 80 -17.80 -36.74 7.48
C ARG A 80 -16.52 -37.17 6.80
N MET A 81 -16.56 -37.40 5.51
CA MET A 81 -15.37 -37.55 4.71
C MET A 81 -14.57 -36.23 4.86
N ASP A 82 -13.57 -36.25 5.72
CA ASP A 82 -12.64 -35.12 5.88
C ASP A 82 -11.85 -35.01 4.59
N ALA A 83 -12.18 -34.00 3.80
CA ALA A 83 -11.38 -33.64 2.63
C ALA A 83 -9.98 -33.25 3.11
N ALA A 84 -8.96 -33.96 2.66
CA ALA A 84 -7.59 -33.76 3.07
C ALA A 84 -7.12 -32.33 2.71
N VAL A 85 -6.27 -31.75 3.58
CA VAL A 85 -5.54 -30.49 3.25
C VAL A 85 -4.75 -30.71 1.97
N PRO A 86 -4.76 -29.78 1.01
CA PRO A 86 -3.97 -29.89 -0.21
C PRO A 86 -2.49 -30.12 0.12
N THR A 87 -1.92 -31.19 -0.41
CA THR A 87 -0.49 -31.44 -0.35
C THR A 87 0.13 -31.12 -1.69
N TYR A 88 1.12 -30.23 -1.70
CA TYR A 88 1.83 -29.81 -2.90
C TYR A 88 3.23 -30.42 -2.95
N ALA A 89 3.69 -30.71 -4.17
CA ALA A 89 5.11 -30.93 -4.41
C ALA A 89 5.89 -29.62 -4.23
N ASP A 90 7.18 -29.75 -3.91
CA ASP A 90 8.04 -28.59 -3.79
C ASP A 90 8.15 -27.82 -5.12
N CYS A 91 8.15 -26.51 -5.03
CA CYS A 91 8.38 -25.65 -6.18
C CYS A 91 9.86 -25.67 -6.56
N ASP A 92 10.18 -26.29 -7.69
CA ASP A 92 11.53 -26.40 -8.24
C ASP A 92 11.56 -25.77 -9.65
N GLU A 93 12.08 -24.56 -9.75
CA GLU A 93 12.17 -23.81 -11.00
C GLU A 93 13.08 -24.52 -12.02
N ALA A 94 14.19 -25.12 -11.58
CA ALA A 94 15.10 -25.82 -12.48
C ALA A 94 14.39 -27.01 -13.13
N LYS A 95 13.62 -27.76 -12.34
CA LYS A 95 12.79 -28.88 -12.82
C LYS A 95 11.71 -28.37 -13.77
N LEU A 96 11.01 -27.28 -13.45
CA LEU A 96 10.00 -26.67 -14.32
C LEU A 96 10.58 -26.36 -15.70
N GLY A 97 11.79 -25.82 -15.77
CA GLY A 97 12.47 -25.46 -17.01
C GLY A 97 13.00 -26.64 -17.84
N GLN A 98 13.16 -27.82 -17.24
CA GLN A 98 13.65 -29.02 -17.93
C GLN A 98 12.55 -29.90 -18.46
N LEU A 99 11.34 -29.78 -17.90
CA LEU A 99 10.21 -30.61 -18.27
C LEU A 99 9.50 -30.12 -19.54
N SER A 100 8.90 -31.05 -20.28
CA SER A 100 8.03 -30.79 -21.42
C SER A 100 6.97 -31.91 -21.54
N GLY A 101 5.98 -31.67 -22.38
CA GLY A 101 4.94 -32.66 -22.62
C GLY A 101 4.18 -33.08 -21.36
N GLN A 102 3.79 -34.37 -21.26
CA GLN A 102 3.02 -34.87 -20.13
C GLN A 102 3.75 -34.82 -18.79
N ALA A 103 5.08 -34.83 -18.79
CA ALA A 103 5.86 -34.68 -17.55
C ALA A 103 5.72 -33.27 -16.96
N LEU A 104 5.74 -32.24 -17.81
CA LEU A 104 5.46 -30.87 -17.41
C LEU A 104 4.04 -30.72 -16.86
N VAL A 105 3.05 -31.24 -17.56
CA VAL A 105 1.63 -31.17 -17.14
C VAL A 105 1.45 -31.75 -15.74
N ARG A 106 2.00 -32.97 -15.50
CA ARG A 106 1.90 -33.62 -14.18
C ARG A 106 2.59 -32.80 -13.10
N TYR A 107 3.74 -32.22 -13.39
CA TYR A 107 4.46 -31.39 -12.42
C TYR A 107 3.68 -30.13 -12.08
N VAL A 108 3.24 -29.38 -13.12
CA VAL A 108 2.43 -28.17 -12.92
C VAL A 108 1.18 -28.47 -12.06
N ALA A 109 0.47 -29.55 -12.35
CA ALA A 109 -0.73 -29.91 -11.60
C ALA A 109 -0.46 -30.34 -10.13
N SER A 110 0.79 -30.62 -9.77
CA SER A 110 1.17 -31.11 -8.43
C SER A 110 1.69 -30.04 -7.49
N VAL A 111 2.05 -28.85 -7.98
CA VAL A 111 2.62 -27.77 -7.18
C VAL A 111 1.56 -26.75 -6.77
N ASP A 112 1.88 -25.89 -5.80
CA ASP A 112 1.06 -24.71 -5.46
C ASP A 112 1.00 -23.74 -6.66
N GLY A 113 -0.16 -23.14 -6.88
CA GLY A 113 -0.34 -22.21 -8.01
C GLY A 113 0.64 -21.05 -8.03
N THR A 114 1.14 -20.62 -6.88
CA THR A 114 2.15 -19.56 -6.77
C THR A 114 3.49 -19.95 -7.38
N CYS A 115 3.78 -21.25 -7.52
CA CYS A 115 4.99 -21.73 -8.22
C CYS A 115 5.04 -21.25 -9.68
N MET A 116 3.88 -21.04 -10.30
CA MET A 116 3.80 -20.54 -11.68
C MET A 116 4.10 -19.04 -11.82
N ASN A 117 4.24 -18.31 -10.73
CA ASN A 117 4.58 -16.87 -10.78
C ASN A 117 5.93 -16.61 -11.46
N ARG A 118 6.85 -17.59 -11.41
CA ARG A 118 8.12 -17.57 -12.15
C ARG A 118 7.94 -17.36 -13.65
N LEU A 119 6.84 -17.86 -14.22
CA LEU A 119 6.59 -17.80 -15.65
C LEU A 119 6.14 -16.42 -16.16
N PHE A 120 5.80 -15.48 -15.26
CA PHE A 120 5.51 -14.10 -15.67
C PHE A 120 6.77 -13.26 -15.91
N GLN A 121 7.96 -13.78 -15.63
CA GLN A 121 9.21 -13.13 -15.98
C GLN A 121 9.50 -13.27 -17.47
N ALA A 122 9.82 -12.15 -18.13
CA ALA A 122 10.10 -12.08 -19.55
C ALA A 122 11.54 -12.51 -19.83
N ASP A 123 11.77 -13.82 -19.92
CA ASP A 123 13.08 -14.39 -20.21
C ASP A 123 12.99 -15.67 -21.05
N ASN A 124 14.14 -16.11 -21.59
CA ASN A 124 14.22 -17.31 -22.41
C ASN A 124 13.74 -18.59 -21.70
N PHE A 125 13.78 -18.62 -20.38
CA PHE A 125 13.24 -19.74 -19.61
C PHE A 125 11.72 -19.77 -19.75
N SER A 126 11.04 -18.69 -19.45
CA SER A 126 9.58 -18.59 -19.49
C SER A 126 9.03 -18.76 -20.90
N TYR A 127 9.65 -18.12 -21.91
CA TYR A 127 9.23 -18.25 -23.32
C TYR A 127 9.25 -19.70 -23.80
N ARG A 128 10.27 -20.46 -23.41
CA ARG A 128 10.37 -21.89 -23.77
C ARG A 128 9.32 -22.73 -23.06
N VAL A 129 9.08 -22.49 -21.78
CA VAL A 129 8.14 -23.26 -20.98
C VAL A 129 6.70 -23.06 -21.47
N VAL A 130 6.31 -21.84 -21.82
CA VAL A 130 4.96 -21.54 -22.33
C VAL A 130 4.81 -21.70 -23.84
N SER A 131 5.62 -22.58 -24.46
CA SER A 131 5.49 -22.86 -25.90
C SER A 131 4.08 -23.32 -26.29
N PRO A 132 3.63 -23.08 -27.56
CA PRO A 132 2.29 -23.45 -27.98
C PRO A 132 1.94 -24.92 -27.73
N ALA A 133 2.89 -25.83 -27.88
CA ALA A 133 2.69 -27.25 -27.63
C ALA A 133 2.41 -27.57 -26.15
N ASN A 134 3.14 -26.91 -25.25
CA ASN A 134 2.93 -27.03 -23.81
C ASN A 134 1.60 -26.39 -23.38
N MET A 135 1.25 -25.23 -23.94
CA MET A 135 -0.02 -24.54 -23.68
C MET A 135 -1.21 -25.44 -24.05
N GLN A 136 -1.18 -26.11 -25.20
CA GLN A 136 -2.23 -27.03 -25.61
C GLN A 136 -2.39 -28.21 -24.65
N LEU A 137 -1.28 -28.83 -24.24
CA LEU A 137 -1.31 -29.98 -23.32
C LEU A 137 -1.81 -29.57 -21.93
N VAL A 138 -1.35 -28.45 -21.42
CA VAL A 138 -1.81 -27.89 -20.13
C VAL A 138 -3.28 -27.54 -20.21
N ALA A 139 -3.77 -26.95 -21.31
CA ALA A 139 -5.17 -26.62 -21.48
C ALA A 139 -6.06 -27.89 -21.53
N ALA A 140 -5.59 -28.95 -22.20
CA ALA A 140 -6.31 -30.22 -22.24
C ALA A 140 -6.49 -30.85 -20.84
N GLU A 141 -5.42 -30.86 -20.02
CA GLU A 141 -5.48 -31.32 -18.63
C GLU A 141 -6.35 -30.39 -17.76
N ALA A 142 -6.17 -29.09 -17.88
CA ALA A 142 -6.97 -28.11 -17.15
C ALA A 142 -8.46 -28.26 -17.42
N ARG A 143 -8.85 -28.55 -18.68
CA ARG A 143 -10.24 -28.85 -19.04
C ARG A 143 -10.80 -30.08 -18.31
N GLN A 144 -10.02 -31.17 -18.24
CA GLN A 144 -10.45 -32.38 -17.53
C GLN A 144 -10.68 -32.07 -16.04
N ARG A 145 -9.77 -31.32 -15.43
CA ARG A 145 -9.86 -30.90 -14.03
C ARG A 145 -10.99 -29.92 -13.79
N ALA A 146 -11.26 -29.00 -14.70
CA ALA A 146 -12.39 -28.08 -14.62
C ALA A 146 -13.72 -28.81 -14.71
N THR A 147 -13.80 -29.88 -15.53
CA THR A 147 -14.98 -30.75 -15.62
C THR A 147 -15.19 -31.54 -14.34
N ALA A 148 -14.15 -32.09 -13.75
CA ALA A 148 -14.17 -32.88 -12.52
C ALA A 148 -14.13 -32.05 -11.22
N TRP A 149 -14.10 -30.74 -11.32
CA TRP A 149 -14.02 -29.88 -10.14
C TRP A 149 -15.30 -29.98 -9.28
N ASP A 150 -15.14 -30.23 -7.98
CA ASP A 150 -16.23 -30.45 -7.03
C ASP A 150 -16.44 -29.33 -6.01
N GLY A 151 -15.56 -28.33 -6.01
CA GLY A 151 -15.61 -27.20 -5.07
C GLY A 151 -15.16 -27.53 -3.64
N GLN A 152 -14.65 -28.75 -3.39
CA GLN A 152 -14.25 -29.18 -2.06
C GLN A 152 -12.76 -29.48 -1.93
N ASN A 153 -12.17 -29.96 -3.01
CA ASN A 153 -10.81 -30.46 -3.01
C ASN A 153 -9.94 -29.74 -4.05
N ALA A 154 -8.67 -29.53 -3.67
CA ALA A 154 -7.66 -29.14 -4.65
C ALA A 154 -7.46 -30.26 -5.66
N ASN A 155 -7.69 -29.95 -6.95
CA ASN A 155 -7.52 -30.92 -8.03
C ASN A 155 -6.42 -30.51 -9.02
N GLY A 156 -5.58 -29.52 -8.68
CA GLY A 156 -4.49 -28.99 -9.51
C GLY A 156 -4.98 -28.09 -10.66
N LEU A 157 -6.22 -27.67 -10.67
CA LEU A 157 -6.72 -26.73 -11.68
C LEU A 157 -6.08 -25.35 -11.53
N TRP A 158 -5.88 -24.87 -10.32
CA TRP A 158 -5.30 -23.55 -10.05
C TRP A 158 -3.92 -23.36 -10.72
N PRO A 159 -2.88 -24.18 -10.44
CA PRO A 159 -1.58 -24.00 -11.08
C PRO A 159 -1.63 -24.14 -12.61
N LEU A 160 -2.45 -25.02 -13.15
CA LEU A 160 -2.63 -25.15 -14.60
C LEU A 160 -3.23 -23.86 -15.21
N ALA A 161 -4.21 -23.26 -14.54
CA ALA A 161 -4.82 -22.02 -15.00
C ALA A 161 -3.80 -20.84 -14.96
N VAL A 162 -2.99 -20.76 -13.88
CA VAL A 162 -1.93 -19.73 -13.77
C VAL A 162 -0.87 -19.92 -14.84
N PHE A 163 -0.49 -21.16 -15.17
CA PHE A 163 0.42 -21.45 -16.28
C PHE A 163 -0.11 -20.89 -17.61
N LEU A 164 -1.36 -21.17 -17.94
CA LEU A 164 -2.00 -20.67 -19.16
C LEU A 164 -2.06 -19.15 -19.21
N LYS A 165 -2.43 -18.54 -18.07
CA LYS A 165 -2.47 -17.08 -17.92
C LYS A 165 -1.07 -16.45 -18.12
N ALA A 166 -0.01 -17.06 -17.58
CA ALA A 166 1.35 -16.59 -17.79
C ALA A 166 1.74 -16.62 -19.28
N GLY A 167 1.35 -17.65 -20.01
CA GLY A 167 1.56 -17.72 -21.46
C GLY A 167 0.94 -16.53 -22.19
N TYR A 168 -0.35 -16.24 -21.95
CA TYR A 168 -1.01 -15.08 -22.57
C TYR A 168 -0.46 -13.75 -22.11
N PHE A 169 -0.04 -13.63 -20.85
CA PHE A 169 0.65 -12.44 -20.36
C PHE A 169 1.93 -12.16 -21.17
N LEU A 170 2.74 -13.18 -21.40
CA LEU A 170 3.96 -13.07 -22.19
C LEU A 170 3.67 -12.83 -23.68
N GLN A 171 2.64 -13.47 -24.25
CA GLN A 171 2.20 -13.17 -25.60
C GLN A 171 1.83 -11.69 -25.74
N TYR A 172 1.11 -11.12 -24.77
CA TYR A 172 0.71 -9.73 -24.80
C TYR A 172 1.90 -8.78 -24.66
N SER A 173 2.75 -9.01 -23.65
CA SER A 173 3.84 -8.11 -23.30
C SER A 173 5.10 -8.31 -24.17
N HIS A 174 5.30 -9.51 -24.74
CA HIS A 174 6.50 -9.92 -25.46
C HIS A 174 6.12 -10.73 -26.71
N ALA A 175 5.26 -10.13 -27.54
CA ALA A 175 4.73 -10.78 -28.75
C ALA A 175 5.78 -11.19 -29.78
N LYS A 176 6.95 -10.55 -29.78
CA LYS A 176 8.07 -10.90 -30.68
C LYS A 176 8.71 -12.23 -30.30
N GLU A 177 8.80 -12.49 -29.00
CA GLU A 177 9.47 -13.66 -28.44
C GLU A 177 8.55 -14.88 -28.36
N VAL A 178 7.29 -14.68 -28.00
CA VAL A 178 6.30 -15.75 -27.79
C VAL A 178 5.51 -16.03 -29.06
N GLY A 179 5.18 -15.00 -29.85
CA GLY A 179 4.30 -15.10 -30.99
C GLY A 179 2.80 -15.17 -30.63
N ASP A 180 1.93 -15.15 -31.65
CA ASP A 180 0.48 -15.35 -31.43
C ASP A 180 0.16 -16.84 -31.36
N TYR A 181 -0.49 -17.26 -30.28
CA TYR A 181 -0.92 -18.64 -30.11
C TYR A 181 -2.01 -19.07 -31.11
N GLY A 182 -2.89 -18.16 -31.48
CA GLY A 182 -3.97 -18.40 -32.41
C GLY A 182 -4.98 -19.47 -31.98
N PRO A 183 -5.89 -19.86 -32.90
CA PRO A 183 -7.02 -20.78 -32.56
C PRO A 183 -6.58 -22.13 -32.02
N ALA A 184 -5.38 -22.59 -32.37
CA ALA A 184 -4.88 -23.91 -31.93
C ALA A 184 -4.65 -23.98 -30.40
N VAL A 185 -4.41 -22.85 -29.74
CA VAL A 185 -4.30 -22.73 -28.28
C VAL A 185 -5.55 -22.08 -27.68
N ASP A 186 -6.08 -21.04 -28.31
CA ASP A 186 -7.25 -20.31 -27.83
C ASP A 186 -8.47 -21.21 -27.60
N GLN A 187 -8.76 -22.08 -28.55
CA GLN A 187 -9.93 -22.99 -28.44
C GLN A 187 -9.80 -23.97 -27.26
N PRO A 188 -8.68 -24.70 -27.08
CA PRO A 188 -8.47 -25.53 -25.90
C PRO A 188 -8.56 -24.74 -24.59
N VAL A 189 -8.00 -23.53 -24.51
CA VAL A 189 -8.08 -22.68 -23.31
C VAL A 189 -9.51 -22.24 -23.04
N MET A 190 -10.25 -21.82 -24.03
CA MET A 190 -11.67 -21.47 -23.86
C MET A 190 -12.52 -22.69 -23.45
N GLN A 191 -12.14 -23.91 -23.83
CA GLN A 191 -12.82 -25.13 -23.34
C GLN A 191 -12.60 -25.37 -21.84
N VAL A 192 -11.49 -24.89 -21.26
CA VAL A 192 -11.31 -24.89 -19.78
C VAL A 192 -12.34 -23.98 -19.12
N VAL A 193 -12.45 -22.74 -19.63
CA VAL A 193 -13.41 -21.75 -19.15
C VAL A 193 -14.85 -22.28 -19.22
N GLU A 194 -15.22 -22.82 -20.37
CA GLU A 194 -16.55 -23.36 -20.63
C GLU A 194 -16.87 -24.57 -19.73
N ALA A 195 -15.90 -25.47 -19.55
CA ALA A 195 -16.07 -26.63 -18.69
C ALA A 195 -16.36 -26.21 -17.23
N LEU A 196 -15.62 -25.24 -16.70
CA LEU A 196 -15.85 -24.76 -15.34
C LEU A 196 -17.15 -23.95 -15.24
N ALA A 197 -17.42 -23.04 -16.18
CA ALA A 197 -18.64 -22.23 -16.19
C ALA A 197 -19.91 -23.09 -16.28
N ALA A 198 -19.84 -24.26 -16.97
CA ALA A 198 -20.92 -25.23 -17.05
C ALA A 198 -21.00 -26.17 -15.84
N ASN A 199 -19.94 -26.30 -15.05
CA ASN A 199 -19.85 -27.26 -13.95
C ASN A 199 -20.92 -26.97 -12.89
N PRO A 200 -21.76 -27.98 -12.53
CA PRO A 200 -22.80 -27.81 -11.53
C PRO A 200 -22.28 -27.38 -10.15
N ALA A 201 -21.08 -27.81 -9.76
CA ALA A 201 -20.48 -27.43 -8.47
C ALA A 201 -20.27 -25.93 -8.33
N LEU A 202 -19.94 -25.24 -9.42
CA LEU A 202 -19.79 -23.77 -9.41
C LEU A 202 -21.06 -23.06 -8.91
N TRP A 203 -22.23 -23.60 -9.26
CA TRP A 203 -23.53 -22.95 -9.04
C TRP A 203 -24.31 -23.51 -7.86
N ASN A 204 -24.12 -24.80 -7.51
CA ASN A 204 -24.96 -25.49 -6.55
C ASN A 204 -24.24 -25.87 -5.26
N VAL A 205 -22.89 -25.80 -5.24
CA VAL A 205 -22.13 -26.09 -4.03
C VAL A 205 -21.83 -24.80 -3.30
N LYS A 206 -22.18 -24.73 -2.02
CA LYS A 206 -21.88 -23.62 -1.16
C LYS A 206 -20.36 -23.49 -0.97
N ALA A 207 -19.84 -22.28 -1.08
CA ALA A 207 -18.44 -22.03 -0.84
C ALA A 207 -18.06 -22.32 0.62
N ILE A 208 -16.84 -22.78 0.83
CA ILE A 208 -16.32 -23.12 2.15
C ILE A 208 -16.24 -21.84 3.01
N ASP A 209 -16.71 -21.94 4.25
CA ASP A 209 -16.49 -20.92 5.28
C ASP A 209 -15.27 -21.33 6.10
N SER A 210 -14.17 -20.64 5.90
CA SER A 210 -12.88 -20.97 6.50
C SER A 210 -12.59 -20.24 7.81
N ARG A 211 -13.54 -19.49 8.36
CA ARG A 211 -13.33 -18.69 9.57
C ARG A 211 -12.93 -19.55 10.78
N GLY A 212 -11.71 -19.34 11.27
CA GLY A 212 -11.18 -20.05 12.43
C GLY A 212 -10.68 -21.47 12.18
N ASP A 213 -10.75 -21.97 10.96
CA ASP A 213 -10.27 -23.30 10.55
C ASP A 213 -9.19 -23.19 9.49
N ARG A 214 -7.95 -23.52 9.86
CA ARG A 214 -6.79 -23.44 8.97
C ARG A 214 -6.89 -24.38 7.77
N ASP A 215 -7.38 -25.58 7.98
CA ASP A 215 -7.45 -26.58 6.92
C ASP A 215 -8.56 -26.23 5.93
N ALA A 216 -9.69 -25.72 6.44
CA ALA A 216 -10.73 -25.14 5.60
C ALA A 216 -10.22 -23.91 4.82
N TRP A 217 -9.33 -23.11 5.41
CA TRP A 217 -8.74 -21.96 4.73
C TRP A 217 -7.92 -22.37 3.49
N PHE A 218 -7.09 -23.40 3.60
CA PHE A 218 -6.33 -23.89 2.43
C PHE A 218 -7.25 -24.44 1.34
N ARG A 219 -8.29 -25.19 1.71
CA ARG A 219 -9.26 -25.71 0.74
C ARG A 219 -10.06 -24.59 0.08
N GLU A 220 -10.52 -23.62 0.87
CA GLU A 220 -11.23 -22.43 0.35
C GLU A 220 -10.34 -21.64 -0.59
N ARG A 221 -9.08 -21.36 -0.21
CA ARG A 221 -8.11 -20.69 -1.06
C ARG A 221 -7.96 -21.39 -2.40
N ASP A 222 -7.72 -22.67 -2.40
CA ASP A 222 -7.50 -23.46 -3.62
C ASP A 222 -8.72 -23.49 -4.53
N ALA A 223 -9.88 -23.70 -3.95
CA ALA A 223 -11.13 -23.73 -4.73
C ALA A 223 -11.44 -22.34 -5.32
N ARG A 224 -11.26 -21.28 -4.52
CA ARG A 224 -11.43 -19.89 -4.95
C ARG A 224 -10.47 -19.53 -6.08
N GLN A 225 -9.19 -19.84 -5.91
CA GLN A 225 -8.17 -19.55 -6.93
C GLN A 225 -8.42 -20.37 -8.20
N SER A 226 -8.84 -21.64 -8.07
CA SER A 226 -9.22 -22.44 -9.23
C SER A 226 -10.34 -21.78 -10.04
N VAL A 227 -11.36 -21.23 -9.38
CA VAL A 227 -12.46 -20.54 -10.05
C VAL A 227 -11.97 -19.23 -10.70
N ALA A 228 -11.29 -18.38 -9.93
CA ALA A 228 -10.87 -17.08 -10.39
C ALA A 228 -9.89 -17.17 -11.56
N GLU A 229 -8.83 -17.99 -11.42
CA GLU A 229 -7.77 -18.12 -12.42
C GLU A 229 -8.20 -18.87 -13.69
N ALA A 230 -9.08 -19.86 -13.56
CA ALA A 230 -9.58 -20.55 -14.75
C ALA A 230 -10.56 -19.70 -15.55
N LEU A 231 -11.39 -18.88 -14.89
CA LEU A 231 -12.38 -18.07 -15.60
C LEU A 231 -11.79 -16.78 -16.17
N ILE A 232 -10.74 -16.21 -15.57
CA ILE A 232 -10.04 -15.05 -16.13
C ILE A 232 -9.30 -15.39 -17.44
N LEU A 233 -9.10 -16.66 -17.76
CA LEU A 233 -8.54 -17.08 -19.05
C LEU A 233 -9.37 -16.58 -20.25
N ALA A 234 -10.68 -16.40 -20.06
CA ALA A 234 -11.53 -15.80 -21.10
C ALA A 234 -11.09 -14.37 -21.44
N ASP A 235 -10.68 -13.60 -20.43
CA ASP A 235 -10.10 -12.27 -20.62
C ASP A 235 -8.68 -12.34 -21.18
N SER A 236 -7.92 -13.37 -20.85
CA SER A 236 -6.59 -13.60 -21.44
C SER A 236 -6.66 -13.87 -22.93
N VAL A 237 -7.61 -14.69 -23.38
CA VAL A 237 -7.89 -14.94 -24.81
C VAL A 237 -8.50 -13.70 -25.50
N ARG A 238 -9.39 -13.00 -24.82
CA ARG A 238 -9.99 -11.69 -25.18
C ARG A 238 -10.55 -11.60 -26.60
N LYS A 239 -11.25 -12.65 -27.07
CA LYS A 239 -11.93 -12.67 -28.37
C LYS A 239 -13.44 -12.61 -28.20
N ALA A 240 -14.10 -11.63 -28.83
CA ALA A 240 -15.53 -11.37 -28.65
C ALA A 240 -16.41 -12.58 -29.02
N ASP A 241 -16.03 -13.39 -30.00
CA ASP A 241 -16.79 -14.57 -30.40
C ASP A 241 -16.85 -15.63 -29.30
N TYR A 242 -15.84 -15.73 -28.44
CA TYR A 242 -15.85 -16.61 -27.28
C TYR A 242 -16.47 -15.93 -26.05
N ALA A 243 -16.15 -14.65 -25.84
CA ALA A 243 -16.54 -13.90 -24.65
C ALA A 243 -18.06 -13.69 -24.56
N LEU A 244 -18.72 -13.30 -25.66
CA LEU A 244 -20.14 -12.91 -25.63
C LEU A 244 -21.10 -14.05 -25.24
N PRO A 245 -20.99 -15.27 -25.79
CA PRO A 245 -21.81 -16.38 -25.34
C PRO A 245 -21.61 -16.72 -23.87
N LEU A 246 -20.37 -16.66 -23.39
CA LEU A 246 -20.02 -16.89 -21.99
C LEU A 246 -20.65 -15.83 -21.08
N LEU A 247 -20.49 -14.54 -21.38
CA LEU A 247 -21.04 -13.44 -20.59
C LEU A 247 -22.56 -13.49 -20.51
N ASN A 248 -23.24 -13.68 -21.65
CA ASN A 248 -24.70 -13.84 -21.70
C ASN A 248 -25.17 -14.99 -20.79
N ARG A 249 -24.55 -16.16 -20.91
CA ARG A 249 -24.90 -17.34 -20.11
C ARG A 249 -24.60 -17.12 -18.62
N PHE A 250 -23.45 -16.53 -18.29
CA PHE A 250 -23.07 -16.29 -16.90
C PHE A 250 -24.02 -15.31 -16.22
N PHE A 251 -24.20 -14.12 -16.76
CA PHE A 251 -25.03 -13.08 -16.13
C PHE A 251 -26.52 -13.41 -16.14
N SER A 252 -27.02 -14.19 -17.11
CA SER A 252 -28.40 -14.68 -17.07
C SER A 252 -28.66 -15.69 -15.95
N ARG A 253 -27.62 -16.43 -15.52
CA ARG A 253 -27.68 -17.45 -14.46
C ARG A 253 -27.33 -16.90 -13.08
N TYR A 254 -26.48 -15.86 -12.99
CA TYR A 254 -26.08 -15.27 -11.72
C TYR A 254 -27.27 -14.58 -11.04
N ASN A 255 -27.52 -14.92 -9.77
CA ASN A 255 -28.63 -14.36 -9.01
C ASN A 255 -28.32 -14.40 -7.50
N ALA A 256 -29.29 -14.01 -6.66
CA ALA A 256 -29.11 -13.96 -5.20
C ALA A 256 -28.72 -15.32 -4.56
N ALA A 257 -29.10 -16.44 -5.16
CA ALA A 257 -28.69 -17.77 -4.68
C ALA A 257 -27.21 -18.03 -5.00
N ALA A 258 -26.68 -17.50 -6.08
CA ALA A 258 -25.28 -17.67 -6.47
C ALA A 258 -24.29 -16.94 -5.55
N LYS A 259 -24.74 -15.95 -4.77
CA LYS A 259 -23.88 -15.20 -3.85
C LYS A 259 -23.21 -16.06 -2.77
N ASP A 260 -23.80 -17.17 -2.39
CA ASP A 260 -23.27 -18.09 -1.38
C ASP A 260 -22.48 -19.25 -1.99
N ASN A 261 -22.52 -19.38 -3.32
CA ASN A 261 -21.87 -20.44 -4.07
C ASN A 261 -20.50 -20.01 -4.60
N TRP A 262 -19.78 -20.92 -5.19
CA TRP A 262 -18.49 -20.63 -5.81
C TRP A 262 -18.59 -19.65 -6.97
N ALA A 263 -19.74 -19.50 -7.62
CA ALA A 263 -19.99 -18.52 -8.70
C ALA A 263 -19.72 -17.08 -8.27
N ARG A 264 -19.77 -16.77 -6.97
CA ARG A 264 -19.39 -15.43 -6.44
C ARG A 264 -17.95 -15.06 -6.78
N PHE A 265 -17.03 -16.03 -6.81
CA PHE A 265 -15.63 -15.81 -7.15
C PHE A 265 -15.39 -15.74 -8.67
N ALA A 266 -16.36 -16.14 -9.47
CA ALA A 266 -16.38 -15.98 -10.92
C ALA A 266 -16.82 -14.58 -11.36
N LEU A 267 -17.51 -13.84 -10.49
CA LEU A 267 -18.15 -12.58 -10.88
C LEU A 267 -17.13 -11.51 -11.29
N HIS A 268 -16.07 -11.33 -10.51
CA HIS A 268 -15.02 -10.37 -10.84
C HIS A 268 -14.29 -10.70 -12.17
N PRO A 269 -13.84 -11.94 -12.44
CA PRO A 269 -13.34 -12.33 -13.76
C PRO A 269 -14.30 -12.01 -14.92
N MET A 270 -15.61 -12.22 -14.72
CA MET A 270 -16.59 -11.91 -15.78
C MET A 270 -16.83 -10.41 -15.95
N GLN A 271 -16.78 -9.64 -14.87
CA GLN A 271 -16.82 -8.18 -14.93
C GLN A 271 -15.56 -7.61 -15.63
N THR A 272 -14.38 -8.17 -15.34
CA THR A 272 -13.12 -7.80 -16.00
C THR A 272 -13.16 -8.12 -17.51
N LEU A 273 -13.62 -9.30 -17.87
CA LEU A 273 -13.83 -9.67 -19.28
C LEU A 273 -14.78 -8.68 -19.97
N LEU A 274 -15.91 -8.37 -19.33
CA LEU A 274 -16.89 -7.44 -19.91
C LEU A 274 -16.28 -6.04 -20.11
N PHE A 275 -15.58 -5.53 -19.09
CA PHE A 275 -14.84 -4.26 -19.19
C PHE A 275 -13.89 -4.23 -20.40
N ASN A 276 -13.07 -5.27 -20.55
CA ASN A 276 -12.10 -5.35 -21.63
C ASN A 276 -12.74 -5.54 -23.02
N MET A 277 -13.94 -6.11 -23.07
CA MET A 277 -14.69 -6.19 -24.34
C MET A 277 -15.07 -4.83 -24.91
N HIS A 278 -15.29 -3.81 -24.06
CA HIS A 278 -15.58 -2.47 -24.55
C HIS A 278 -14.43 -1.83 -25.36
N TYR A 279 -13.22 -2.37 -25.25
CA TYR A 279 -12.07 -1.93 -26.04
C TYR A 279 -11.93 -2.71 -27.38
N GLN A 280 -12.76 -3.75 -27.61
CA GLN A 280 -12.74 -4.50 -28.86
C GLN A 280 -13.58 -3.79 -29.93
N PRO A 281 -13.04 -3.49 -31.11
CA PRO A 281 -13.77 -2.72 -32.15
C PRO A 281 -15.09 -3.34 -32.59
N GLU A 282 -15.16 -4.68 -32.63
CA GLU A 282 -16.38 -5.39 -33.00
C GLU A 282 -17.44 -5.41 -31.90
N PHE A 283 -17.09 -5.14 -30.64
CA PHE A 283 -18.04 -5.21 -29.55
C PHE A 283 -19.17 -4.17 -29.68
N ALA A 284 -18.84 -2.93 -29.99
CA ALA A 284 -19.82 -1.87 -30.24
C ALA A 284 -20.81 -2.26 -31.35
N GLN A 285 -20.31 -2.86 -32.43
CA GLN A 285 -21.17 -3.32 -33.55
C GLN A 285 -22.14 -4.42 -33.10
N LYS A 286 -21.68 -5.34 -32.24
CA LYS A 286 -22.51 -6.43 -31.72
C LYS A 286 -23.57 -5.90 -30.76
N VAL A 287 -23.25 -4.87 -29.95
CA VAL A 287 -24.23 -4.15 -29.08
C VAL A 287 -25.33 -3.53 -29.96
N GLU A 288 -24.95 -2.77 -30.99
CA GLU A 288 -25.91 -2.08 -31.84
C GLU A 288 -26.77 -3.05 -32.69
N LYS A 289 -26.26 -4.24 -33.01
CA LYS A 289 -27.04 -5.32 -33.63
C LYS A 289 -27.98 -6.07 -32.67
N GLY A 290 -28.01 -5.69 -31.38
CA GLY A 290 -28.90 -6.30 -30.38
C GLY A 290 -28.44 -7.66 -29.84
N GLN A 291 -27.20 -8.09 -30.11
CA GLN A 291 -26.70 -9.38 -29.67
C GLN A 291 -26.44 -9.43 -28.13
N LEU A 292 -26.46 -8.28 -27.48
CA LEU A 292 -26.20 -8.12 -26.04
C LEU A 292 -27.41 -7.61 -25.25
N ASP A 293 -28.58 -7.49 -25.87
CA ASP A 293 -29.79 -7.00 -25.18
C ASP A 293 -30.12 -7.87 -23.94
N GLY A 294 -29.94 -9.19 -24.03
CA GLY A 294 -30.13 -10.11 -22.93
C GLY A 294 -29.13 -9.92 -21.77
N LEU A 295 -27.87 -9.62 -22.12
CA LEU A 295 -26.84 -9.31 -21.14
C LEU A 295 -27.16 -8.01 -20.38
N VAL A 296 -27.50 -6.96 -21.13
CA VAL A 296 -27.88 -5.66 -20.53
C VAL A 296 -29.11 -5.79 -19.65
N ALA A 297 -30.10 -6.58 -20.06
CA ALA A 297 -31.28 -6.89 -19.24
C ALA A 297 -30.94 -7.63 -17.96
N SER A 298 -30.00 -8.58 -18.02
CA SER A 298 -29.53 -9.32 -16.85
C SER A 298 -28.77 -8.41 -15.87
N LEU A 299 -27.86 -7.58 -16.36
CA LEU A 299 -27.14 -6.60 -15.55
C LEU A 299 -28.10 -5.59 -14.90
N ALA A 300 -29.03 -5.04 -15.67
CA ALA A 300 -30.05 -4.13 -15.15
C ALA A 300 -30.96 -4.80 -14.11
N GLY A 301 -31.25 -6.10 -14.25
CA GLY A 301 -31.97 -6.89 -13.26
C GLY A 301 -31.20 -7.06 -11.96
N LEU A 302 -29.90 -7.39 -12.05
CA LEU A 302 -29.01 -7.54 -10.89
C LEU A 302 -28.82 -6.21 -10.15
N THR A 303 -28.61 -5.10 -10.86
CA THR A 303 -28.50 -3.78 -10.22
C THR A 303 -29.80 -3.38 -9.52
N ARG A 304 -30.94 -3.68 -10.11
CA ARG A 304 -32.24 -3.40 -9.47
C ARG A 304 -32.47 -4.25 -8.21
N ALA A 305 -31.99 -5.49 -8.17
CA ALA A 305 -32.02 -6.30 -6.97
C ALA A 305 -31.11 -5.74 -5.86
N GLY A 306 -30.12 -4.93 -6.23
CA GLY A 306 -29.26 -4.21 -5.30
C GLY A 306 -28.24 -5.09 -4.57
N GLN A 307 -27.55 -4.53 -3.61
CA GLN A 307 -26.50 -5.17 -2.84
C GLN A 307 -26.90 -6.54 -2.24
N PRO A 308 -28.14 -6.77 -1.77
CA PRO A 308 -28.53 -8.08 -1.25
C PRO A 308 -28.38 -9.26 -2.23
N ALA A 309 -28.33 -9.01 -3.52
CA ALA A 309 -28.06 -10.05 -4.54
C ALA A 309 -26.58 -10.47 -4.63
N PHE A 310 -25.69 -9.81 -3.91
CA PHE A 310 -24.26 -10.01 -3.96
C PHE A 310 -23.71 -10.40 -2.59
N ALA A 311 -22.65 -11.20 -2.57
CA ALA A 311 -21.93 -11.54 -1.34
C ALA A 311 -21.07 -10.38 -0.82
N ASP A 312 -20.68 -9.48 -1.72
CA ASP A 312 -19.74 -8.40 -1.51
C ASP A 312 -20.28 -7.10 -2.14
N GLU A 313 -20.15 -5.98 -1.43
CA GLU A 313 -20.63 -4.68 -1.90
C GLU A 313 -19.87 -4.22 -3.15
N GLN A 314 -18.55 -4.49 -3.21
CA GLN A 314 -17.74 -4.10 -4.36
C GLN A 314 -18.21 -4.78 -5.64
N MET A 315 -18.62 -6.05 -5.55
CA MET A 315 -19.16 -6.76 -6.70
C MET A 315 -20.49 -6.18 -7.19
N PHE A 316 -21.30 -5.67 -6.28
CA PHE A 316 -22.49 -4.91 -6.65
C PHE A 316 -22.14 -3.59 -7.35
N LEU A 317 -21.20 -2.83 -6.80
CA LEU A 317 -20.76 -1.55 -7.40
C LEU A 317 -20.14 -1.76 -8.78
N ASN A 318 -19.31 -2.79 -8.93
CA ASN A 318 -18.77 -3.17 -10.24
C ASN A 318 -19.90 -3.51 -11.24
N THR A 319 -20.92 -4.26 -10.82
CA THR A 319 -22.05 -4.59 -11.70
C THR A 319 -22.84 -3.35 -12.09
N LEU A 320 -22.99 -2.42 -11.17
CA LEU A 320 -23.61 -1.11 -11.43
C LEU A 320 -22.79 -0.31 -12.46
N ARG A 321 -21.48 -0.30 -12.30
CA ARG A 321 -20.53 0.33 -13.24
C ARG A 321 -20.58 -0.32 -14.61
N GLU A 322 -20.54 -1.64 -14.69
CA GLU A 322 -20.63 -2.38 -15.97
C GLU A 322 -21.97 -2.16 -16.65
N THR A 323 -23.07 -2.04 -15.90
CA THR A 323 -24.36 -1.62 -16.46
C THR A 323 -24.27 -0.22 -17.05
N GLY A 324 -23.63 0.71 -16.32
CA GLY A 324 -23.42 2.09 -16.73
C GLY A 324 -22.65 2.24 -18.04
N ARG A 325 -21.68 1.36 -18.33
CA ARG A 325 -20.90 1.39 -19.58
C ARG A 325 -21.77 1.24 -20.82
N PHE A 326 -22.90 0.55 -20.74
CA PHE A 326 -23.81 0.40 -21.87
C PHE A 326 -24.57 1.68 -22.21
N MET A 327 -24.48 2.74 -21.40
CA MET A 327 -25.01 4.08 -21.75
C MET A 327 -24.27 4.74 -22.92
N GLN A 328 -23.05 4.32 -23.23
CA GLN A 328 -22.30 4.84 -24.39
C GLN A 328 -22.81 4.34 -25.74
N TYR A 329 -23.70 3.34 -25.74
CA TYR A 329 -24.27 2.79 -26.99
C TYR A 329 -25.74 3.22 -27.11
N PRO A 330 -26.12 3.91 -28.22
CA PRO A 330 -27.49 4.45 -28.40
C PRO A 330 -28.60 3.41 -28.17
N ARG A 331 -28.40 2.19 -28.62
CA ARG A 331 -29.37 1.10 -28.45
C ARG A 331 -29.67 0.74 -27.00
N THR A 332 -28.66 0.65 -26.17
CA THR A 332 -28.77 0.16 -24.77
C THR A 332 -28.80 1.29 -23.76
N ALA A 333 -28.47 2.53 -24.15
CA ALA A 333 -28.39 3.68 -23.27
C ALA A 333 -29.68 3.92 -22.45
N PRO A 334 -30.90 3.88 -23.00
CA PRO A 334 -32.09 4.14 -22.20
C PRO A 334 -32.30 3.12 -21.06
N GLN A 335 -32.04 1.86 -21.33
CA GLN A 335 -32.18 0.80 -20.36
C GLN A 335 -31.11 0.88 -19.25
N ALA A 336 -29.85 1.11 -19.64
CA ALA A 336 -28.72 1.26 -18.74
C ALA A 336 -28.88 2.50 -17.86
N GLU A 337 -29.23 3.65 -18.44
CA GLU A 337 -29.49 4.89 -17.71
C GLU A 337 -30.60 4.72 -16.67
N ALA A 338 -31.73 4.12 -17.05
CA ALA A 338 -32.85 3.88 -16.14
C ALA A 338 -32.46 2.97 -14.96
N ALA A 339 -31.64 1.93 -15.22
CA ALA A 339 -31.17 1.04 -14.17
C ALA A 339 -30.22 1.73 -13.19
N VAL A 340 -29.27 2.52 -13.70
CA VAL A 340 -28.28 3.25 -12.89
C VAL A 340 -28.93 4.38 -12.08
N ALA A 341 -29.81 5.17 -12.70
CA ALA A 341 -30.45 6.32 -12.06
C ALA A 341 -31.33 5.95 -10.85
N LEU A 342 -31.78 4.69 -10.73
CA LEU A 342 -32.52 4.22 -9.54
C LEU A 342 -31.73 4.44 -8.25
N HIS A 343 -30.40 4.33 -8.30
CA HIS A 343 -29.53 4.42 -7.13
C HIS A 343 -29.27 5.85 -6.65
N LEU A 344 -29.67 6.86 -7.43
CA LEU A 344 -29.68 8.27 -6.98
C LEU A 344 -30.75 8.52 -5.89
N LYS A 345 -31.75 7.64 -5.77
CA LYS A 345 -32.78 7.70 -4.74
C LYS A 345 -32.36 7.09 -3.41
N GLY A 346 -31.20 6.44 -3.39
CA GLY A 346 -30.61 5.84 -2.19
C GLY A 346 -29.99 6.88 -1.24
N GLU A 347 -29.17 6.37 -0.33
CA GLU A 347 -28.45 7.22 0.62
C GLU A 347 -27.50 8.17 -0.12
N LYS A 348 -27.70 9.47 0.01
CA LYS A 348 -26.80 10.48 -0.57
C LYS A 348 -25.41 10.33 0.05
N PHE A 349 -24.39 10.32 -0.78
CA PHE A 349 -22.99 10.00 -0.43
C PHE A 349 -22.74 8.52 -0.04
N GLY A 350 -23.75 7.65 -0.16
CA GLY A 350 -23.55 6.22 -0.12
C GLY A 350 -22.80 5.71 -1.36
N ALA A 351 -22.24 4.50 -1.26
CA ALA A 351 -21.42 3.93 -2.32
C ALA A 351 -22.18 3.77 -3.65
N ALA A 352 -23.40 3.25 -3.60
CA ALA A 352 -24.24 3.07 -4.80
C ALA A 352 -24.67 4.40 -5.44
N TRP A 353 -24.94 5.41 -4.62
CA TRP A 353 -25.24 6.75 -5.09
C TRP A 353 -24.04 7.36 -5.83
N ALA A 354 -22.86 7.28 -5.22
CA ALA A 354 -21.65 7.83 -5.82
C ALA A 354 -21.28 7.11 -7.13
N GLU A 355 -21.42 5.78 -7.16
CA GLU A 355 -21.21 4.99 -8.37
C GLU A 355 -22.19 5.36 -9.48
N ALA A 356 -23.45 5.59 -9.12
CA ALA A 356 -24.47 6.04 -10.08
C ALA A 356 -24.15 7.44 -10.64
N VAL A 357 -23.74 8.38 -9.78
CA VAL A 357 -23.29 9.72 -10.21
C VAL A 357 -22.13 9.60 -11.20
N TYR A 358 -21.10 8.79 -10.86
CA TYR A 358 -19.96 8.57 -11.73
C TYR A 358 -20.38 7.98 -13.08
N ALA A 359 -21.17 6.91 -13.08
CA ALA A 359 -21.60 6.26 -14.29
C ALA A 359 -22.42 7.19 -15.22
N LEU A 360 -23.36 7.94 -14.65
CA LEU A 360 -24.18 8.90 -15.42
C LEU A 360 -23.34 10.03 -16.01
N LYS A 361 -22.43 10.63 -15.23
CA LYS A 361 -21.62 11.76 -15.70
C LYS A 361 -20.49 11.33 -16.63
N LYS A 362 -19.72 10.29 -16.24
CA LYS A 362 -18.49 9.90 -16.94
C LYS A 362 -18.77 8.99 -18.15
N MET A 363 -19.60 7.96 -17.97
CA MET A 363 -19.86 6.96 -19.00
C MET A 363 -21.02 7.37 -19.91
N GLY A 364 -22.17 7.70 -19.32
CA GLY A 364 -23.36 8.09 -20.04
C GLY A 364 -23.31 9.51 -20.60
N LYS A 365 -22.41 10.37 -20.05
CA LYS A 365 -22.36 11.80 -20.39
C LYS A 365 -23.74 12.46 -20.33
N VAL A 366 -24.56 11.98 -19.38
CA VAL A 366 -25.93 12.46 -19.19
C VAL A 366 -25.86 13.89 -18.65
N PRO A 367 -26.65 14.85 -19.17
CA PRO A 367 -26.69 16.20 -18.62
C PRO A 367 -27.00 16.16 -17.13
N CYS A 368 -26.13 16.73 -16.32
CA CYS A 368 -26.20 16.62 -14.85
C CYS A 368 -27.48 17.27 -14.26
N GLU A 369 -28.04 18.24 -14.97
CA GLU A 369 -29.30 18.92 -14.60
C GLU A 369 -30.48 17.95 -14.58
N ARG A 370 -30.48 16.92 -15.45
CA ARG A 370 -31.57 15.93 -15.52
C ARG A 370 -31.82 15.24 -14.18
N TYR A 371 -30.75 15.03 -13.41
CA TYR A 371 -30.81 14.35 -12.12
C TYR A 371 -30.38 15.22 -10.93
N GLY A 372 -30.11 16.52 -11.15
CA GLY A 372 -29.66 17.43 -10.10
C GLY A 372 -28.29 17.07 -9.49
N ILE A 373 -27.40 16.45 -10.28
CA ILE A 373 -26.10 15.93 -9.79
C ILE A 373 -24.89 16.78 -10.23
N CYS A 374 -25.10 18.03 -10.63
CA CYS A 374 -24.02 18.87 -11.14
C CYS A 374 -22.92 19.13 -10.11
N GLN A 375 -23.30 19.31 -8.84
CA GLN A 375 -22.36 19.56 -7.73
C GLN A 375 -22.00 18.29 -6.93
N ALA A 376 -22.44 17.11 -7.37
CA ALA A 376 -22.37 15.86 -6.60
C ALA A 376 -20.94 15.51 -6.15
N GLU A 377 -19.95 15.66 -7.01
CA GLU A 377 -18.54 15.36 -6.69
C GLU A 377 -17.96 16.36 -5.69
N GLN A 378 -18.29 17.65 -5.84
CA GLN A 378 -17.86 18.69 -4.91
C GLN A 378 -18.48 18.49 -3.53
N GLU A 379 -19.76 18.17 -3.47
CA GLU A 379 -20.48 17.89 -2.23
C GLU A 379 -19.95 16.61 -1.55
N LEU A 380 -19.69 15.56 -2.33
CA LEU A 380 -19.09 14.33 -1.82
C LEU A 380 -17.69 14.59 -1.27
N ARG A 381 -16.87 15.35 -2.00
CA ARG A 381 -15.53 15.73 -1.53
C ARG A 381 -15.58 16.53 -0.22
N ALA A 382 -16.49 17.49 -0.12
CA ALA A 382 -16.68 18.27 1.11
C ALA A 382 -17.14 17.41 2.29
N SER A 383 -17.95 16.37 2.03
CA SER A 383 -18.37 15.41 3.06
C SER A 383 -17.25 14.51 3.53
N LEU A 384 -16.38 14.06 2.62
CA LEU A 384 -15.25 13.18 2.92
C LEU A 384 -14.07 13.91 3.59
N PHE A 385 -13.85 15.18 3.22
CA PHE A 385 -12.72 15.98 3.65
C PHE A 385 -13.18 17.33 4.22
N PRO A 386 -13.88 17.33 5.35
CA PRO A 386 -14.44 18.55 5.94
C PRO A 386 -13.36 19.50 6.49
N ASN A 387 -12.14 18.99 6.76
CA ASN A 387 -11.04 19.77 7.31
C ASN A 387 -9.96 20.00 6.25
N ARG A 388 -9.44 21.20 6.24
CA ARG A 388 -8.29 21.60 5.45
C ARG A 388 -7.25 22.26 6.35
N TRP A 389 -6.13 21.55 6.56
CA TRP A 389 -5.03 22.05 7.40
C TRP A 389 -3.85 22.45 6.51
N SER A 390 -3.28 23.63 6.76
CA SER A 390 -2.23 24.21 5.93
C SER A 390 -1.01 24.51 6.78
N PHE A 391 0.17 24.09 6.30
CA PHE A 391 1.46 24.25 6.92
C PHE A 391 2.47 24.83 5.92
N ASP A 392 3.63 25.30 6.41
CA ASP A 392 4.73 25.84 5.61
C ASP A 392 4.28 26.93 4.62
N ASN A 393 3.43 27.87 5.09
CA ASN A 393 2.82 28.93 4.27
C ASN A 393 2.06 28.40 3.05
N GLY A 394 1.28 27.33 3.24
CA GLY A 394 0.47 26.73 2.20
C GLY A 394 1.23 25.81 1.25
N LYS A 395 2.49 25.50 1.54
CA LYS A 395 3.27 24.53 0.75
C LYS A 395 2.92 23.09 1.06
N LEU A 396 2.37 22.83 2.24
CA LEU A 396 1.87 21.53 2.65
C LEU A 396 0.43 21.65 3.11
N VAL A 397 -0.48 20.92 2.45
CA VAL A 397 -1.91 21.03 2.69
C VAL A 397 -2.50 19.65 2.90
N PHE A 398 -3.25 19.46 3.99
CA PHE A 398 -4.02 18.25 4.26
C PHE A 398 -5.51 18.51 4.00
N GLU A 399 -6.14 17.66 3.19
CA GLU A 399 -7.59 17.56 3.03
C GLU A 399 -8.04 16.23 3.65
N THR A 400 -8.83 16.26 4.74
CA THR A 400 -9.05 15.07 5.57
C THR A 400 -10.22 15.26 6.53
N PRO A 401 -10.85 14.19 7.04
CA PRO A 401 -11.73 14.28 8.21
C PRO A 401 -10.96 14.36 9.54
N LEU A 402 -9.63 14.11 9.54
CA LEU A 402 -8.82 14.14 10.75
C LEU A 402 -8.77 15.56 11.35
N SER A 403 -8.75 15.63 12.66
CA SER A 403 -8.56 16.87 13.40
C SER A 403 -7.14 17.43 13.24
N LEU A 404 -6.93 18.69 13.61
CA LEU A 404 -5.59 19.28 13.64
C LEU A 404 -4.65 18.50 14.58
N ALA A 405 -5.14 18.04 15.73
CA ALA A 405 -4.37 17.28 16.69
C ALA A 405 -3.88 15.92 16.16
N GLU A 406 -4.61 15.33 15.20
CA GLU A 406 -4.18 14.09 14.53
C GLU A 406 -3.24 14.35 13.35
N VAL A 407 -3.38 15.47 12.67
CA VAL A 407 -2.53 15.83 11.51
C VAL A 407 -1.20 16.44 11.93
N GLU A 408 -1.17 17.19 13.04
CA GLU A 408 0.04 17.87 13.51
C GLU A 408 1.21 16.90 13.78
N PRO A 409 1.02 15.73 14.42
CA PRO A 409 2.08 14.72 14.56
C PRO A 409 2.63 14.23 13.21
N LEU A 410 1.76 14.03 12.22
CA LEU A 410 2.18 13.62 10.87
C LEU A 410 3.06 14.70 10.22
N TYR A 411 2.66 15.95 10.35
CA TYR A 411 3.46 17.07 9.85
C TYR A 411 4.85 17.12 10.50
N TYR A 412 4.96 16.99 11.82
CA TYR A 412 6.27 16.98 12.50
C TYR A 412 7.11 15.75 12.14
N ALA A 413 6.48 14.60 11.94
CA ALA A 413 7.14 13.41 11.45
C ALA A 413 7.78 13.65 10.06
N MET A 414 7.05 14.27 9.16
CA MET A 414 7.55 14.66 7.83
C MET A 414 8.71 15.63 7.92
N LYS A 415 8.65 16.64 8.81
CA LYS A 415 9.72 17.61 8.99
C LYS A 415 11.04 17.00 9.48
N GLN A 416 10.98 15.93 10.28
CA GLN A 416 12.16 15.17 10.68
C GLN A 416 12.82 14.51 9.46
N VAL A 417 12.02 13.85 8.63
CA VAL A 417 12.49 13.23 7.37
C VAL A 417 13.11 14.27 6.43
N GLN A 418 12.42 15.39 6.22
CA GLN A 418 12.91 16.49 5.38
C GLN A 418 14.29 16.98 5.83
N THR A 419 14.44 17.20 7.13
CA THR A 419 15.68 17.70 7.69
C THR A 419 16.84 16.72 7.51
N GLN A 420 16.59 15.43 7.75
CA GLN A 420 17.60 14.40 7.53
C GLN A 420 17.95 14.24 6.05
N LEU A 421 16.95 14.36 5.15
CA LEU A 421 17.19 14.33 3.71
C LEU A 421 18.10 15.51 3.28
N PHE A 422 17.85 16.71 3.79
CA PHE A 422 18.71 17.88 3.50
C PHE A 422 20.15 17.66 3.96
N ARG A 423 20.36 17.00 5.11
CA ARG A 423 21.70 16.61 5.58
C ARG A 423 22.37 15.62 4.61
N VAL A 424 21.60 14.60 4.15
CA VAL A 424 22.10 13.59 3.21
C VAL A 424 22.40 14.20 1.84
N ALA A 425 21.52 15.07 1.34
CA ALA A 425 21.67 15.75 0.06
C ALA A 425 22.72 16.88 0.08
N GLY A 426 23.03 17.43 1.27
CA GLY A 426 23.94 18.56 1.43
C GLY A 426 23.39 19.89 0.90
N THR A 427 22.12 19.92 0.53
CA THR A 427 21.43 21.09 -0.01
C THR A 427 19.94 21.05 0.29
N LYS A 428 19.29 22.20 0.25
CA LYS A 428 17.85 22.40 0.32
C LYS A 428 17.29 23.13 -0.90
N GLU A 429 18.12 23.34 -1.91
CA GLU A 429 17.70 23.95 -3.15
C GLU A 429 16.93 22.95 -4.00
N ALA A 430 15.74 23.33 -4.44
CA ALA A 430 14.96 22.53 -5.36
C ALA A 430 15.71 22.32 -6.68
N VAL A 431 15.45 21.22 -7.35
CA VAL A 431 15.95 21.00 -8.70
C VAL A 431 15.35 22.03 -9.67
N ALA A 432 16.08 22.34 -10.71
CA ALA A 432 15.64 23.34 -11.69
C ALA A 432 14.33 22.89 -12.36
N ASN A 433 13.40 23.82 -12.51
CA ASN A 433 12.09 23.60 -13.17
C ASN A 433 11.16 22.58 -12.47
N ASP A 434 11.38 22.28 -11.19
CA ASP A 434 10.44 21.47 -10.43
C ASP A 434 9.09 22.21 -10.28
N PRO A 435 7.96 21.62 -10.75
CA PRO A 435 6.65 22.26 -10.67
C PRO A 435 6.01 22.11 -9.29
N ASN A 436 6.49 21.18 -8.46
CA ASN A 436 5.85 20.74 -7.22
C ASN A 436 6.32 21.52 -5.99
N GLU A 437 6.14 22.85 -6.00
CA GLU A 437 6.41 23.66 -4.81
C GLU A 437 5.48 23.30 -3.63
N LYS A 438 4.31 22.76 -3.94
CA LYS A 438 3.27 22.41 -2.95
C LYS A 438 3.00 20.91 -2.97
N LEU A 439 2.84 20.36 -1.78
CA LEU A 439 2.34 18.99 -1.60
C LEU A 439 0.95 19.05 -0.97
N LYS A 440 0.00 18.40 -1.61
CA LYS A 440 -1.32 18.15 -1.05
C LYS A 440 -1.44 16.70 -0.57
N MET A 441 -1.97 16.51 0.62
CA MET A 441 -2.23 15.21 1.21
C MET A 441 -3.73 15.03 1.39
N VAL A 442 -4.31 14.09 0.68
CA VAL A 442 -5.72 13.71 0.77
C VAL A 442 -5.81 12.43 1.57
N ILE A 443 -6.28 12.52 2.82
CA ILE A 443 -6.35 11.38 3.73
C ILE A 443 -7.81 11.05 3.99
N TYR A 444 -8.26 9.91 3.50
CA TYR A 444 -9.59 9.39 3.79
C TYR A 444 -9.70 8.92 5.23
N GLY A 445 -10.88 9.03 5.83
CA GLY A 445 -11.10 8.61 7.22
C GLY A 445 -11.06 7.09 7.43
N THR A 446 -11.26 6.30 6.38
CA THR A 446 -11.23 4.83 6.45
C THR A 446 -10.75 4.23 5.13
N LYS A 447 -10.23 3.01 5.17
CA LYS A 447 -9.89 2.20 4.00
C LYS A 447 -11.11 2.02 3.08
N THR A 448 -12.27 1.75 3.65
CA THR A 448 -13.51 1.59 2.90
C THR A 448 -13.87 2.84 2.11
N ALA A 449 -13.76 4.03 2.71
CA ALA A 449 -14.00 5.28 1.99
C ALA A 449 -12.97 5.50 0.86
N TYR A 450 -11.70 5.17 1.11
CA TYR A 450 -10.66 5.23 0.08
C TYR A 450 -11.00 4.32 -1.10
N GLN A 451 -11.31 3.05 -0.83
CA GLN A 451 -11.64 2.08 -1.89
C GLN A 451 -12.90 2.46 -2.67
N ARG A 452 -13.92 3.00 -2.01
CA ARG A 452 -15.17 3.39 -2.64
C ARG A 452 -15.08 4.65 -3.50
N PHE A 453 -14.35 5.65 -3.02
CA PHE A 453 -14.47 6.99 -3.61
C PHE A 453 -13.22 7.50 -4.32
N GLN A 454 -12.06 6.92 -4.06
CA GLN A 454 -10.81 7.35 -4.71
C GLN A 454 -10.90 7.24 -6.23
N GLY A 455 -11.37 6.10 -6.73
CA GLY A 455 -11.57 5.89 -8.16
C GLY A 455 -12.58 6.87 -8.76
N LEU A 456 -13.70 7.11 -8.07
CA LEU A 456 -14.77 7.99 -8.54
C LEU A 456 -14.36 9.46 -8.56
N LEU A 457 -13.62 9.92 -7.54
CA LEU A 457 -13.25 11.32 -7.39
C LEU A 457 -11.95 11.68 -8.12
N ASN A 458 -11.02 10.74 -8.24
CA ASN A 458 -9.68 11.03 -8.72
C ASN A 458 -9.22 10.12 -9.88
N GLU A 459 -10.04 9.16 -10.30
CA GLU A 459 -9.73 8.19 -11.37
C GLU A 459 -8.43 7.38 -11.11
N LEU A 460 -8.20 7.02 -9.85
CA LEU A 460 -7.03 6.29 -9.39
C LEU A 460 -7.41 4.92 -8.82
N SER A 461 -6.52 3.92 -9.03
CA SER A 461 -6.66 2.60 -8.40
C SER A 461 -6.55 2.69 -6.89
N THR A 462 -7.17 1.73 -6.21
CA THR A 462 -7.15 1.55 -4.76
C THR A 462 -6.50 0.24 -4.33
N ASP A 463 -5.81 -0.44 -5.25
CA ASP A 463 -5.07 -1.69 -4.97
C ASP A 463 -3.75 -1.43 -4.23
N ASN A 464 -3.70 -0.35 -3.46
CA ASN A 464 -2.52 0.15 -2.78
C ASN A 464 -2.88 0.73 -1.40
N GLY A 465 -1.87 0.96 -0.56
CA GLY A 465 -2.03 1.62 0.74
C GLY A 465 -2.03 3.14 0.66
N GLY A 466 -1.51 3.68 -0.43
CA GLY A 466 -1.45 5.10 -0.74
C GLY A 466 -0.80 5.28 -2.11
N ILE A 467 -0.93 6.45 -2.69
CA ILE A 467 -0.37 6.78 -4.00
C ILE A 467 0.00 8.27 -4.06
N TYR A 468 1.24 8.54 -4.40
CA TYR A 468 1.68 9.88 -4.73
C TYR A 468 1.56 10.10 -6.25
N ILE A 469 0.92 11.18 -6.66
CA ILE A 469 0.83 11.61 -8.06
C ILE A 469 1.69 12.86 -8.22
N GLU A 470 2.88 12.68 -8.74
CA GLU A 470 3.87 13.74 -8.85
C GLU A 470 3.36 14.90 -9.72
N LYS A 471 2.72 14.60 -10.85
CA LYS A 471 2.13 15.60 -11.76
C LYS A 471 1.19 16.59 -11.05
N ASP A 472 0.42 16.11 -10.09
CA ASP A 472 -0.54 16.90 -9.34
C ASP A 472 0.03 17.38 -7.98
N GLY A 473 1.24 16.96 -7.61
CA GLY A 473 1.83 17.20 -6.28
C GLY A 473 0.90 16.71 -5.15
N THR A 474 0.24 15.56 -5.35
CA THR A 474 -0.80 15.10 -4.42
C THR A 474 -0.56 13.65 -3.99
N PHE A 475 -0.57 13.43 -2.69
CA PHE A 475 -0.56 12.11 -2.07
C PHE A 475 -1.97 11.74 -1.58
N TYR A 476 -2.43 10.55 -1.90
CA TYR A 476 -3.72 10.00 -1.50
C TYR A 476 -3.53 8.77 -0.63
N THR A 477 -4.21 8.72 0.52
CA THR A 477 -4.19 7.58 1.42
C THR A 477 -5.40 7.58 2.36
N PHE A 478 -5.40 6.72 3.37
CA PHE A 478 -6.48 6.58 4.35
C PHE A 478 -5.94 6.34 5.77
N GLN A 479 -6.72 6.73 6.77
CA GLN A 479 -6.51 6.33 8.15
C GLN A 479 -6.72 4.82 8.27
N ARG A 480 -5.77 4.15 8.88
CA ARG A 480 -5.66 2.68 8.83
C ARG A 480 -5.60 2.02 10.19
N GLU A 481 -6.16 0.83 10.25
CA GLU A 481 -6.05 -0.03 11.41
C GLU A 481 -4.89 -1.02 11.22
N VAL A 482 -3.90 -0.94 12.09
CA VAL A 482 -2.76 -1.85 12.11
C VAL A 482 -3.03 -2.95 13.13
N PRO A 483 -2.82 -4.25 12.84
CA PRO A 483 -2.32 -4.82 11.58
C PRO A 483 -3.44 -5.23 10.60
N ARG A 484 -4.70 -4.94 10.89
CA ARG A 484 -5.85 -5.47 10.14
C ARG A 484 -5.87 -5.00 8.68
N GLU A 485 -5.58 -3.72 8.45
CA GLU A 485 -5.67 -3.09 7.14
C GLU A 485 -4.30 -2.81 6.53
N SER A 486 -3.29 -2.69 7.36
CA SER A 486 -1.92 -2.39 6.97
C SER A 486 -0.95 -2.85 8.07
N TYR A 487 0.29 -3.15 7.71
CA TYR A 487 1.38 -3.34 8.67
C TYR A 487 2.05 -2.02 9.04
N LEU A 488 1.86 -0.99 8.23
CA LEU A 488 2.37 0.35 8.48
C LEU A 488 1.29 1.23 9.09
N THR A 489 1.66 2.01 10.08
CA THR A 489 0.84 3.11 10.57
C THR A 489 0.68 4.18 9.49
N LEU A 490 -0.28 5.09 9.66
CA LEU A 490 -0.42 6.24 8.75
C LEU A 490 0.84 7.10 8.76
N GLU A 491 1.47 7.31 9.92
CA GLU A 491 2.71 8.08 10.05
C GLU A 491 3.84 7.45 9.23
N GLU A 492 4.05 6.13 9.35
CA GLU A 492 5.10 5.43 8.62
C GLU A 492 4.93 5.55 7.11
N LEU A 493 3.71 5.37 6.63
CA LEU A 493 3.43 5.55 5.20
C LEU A 493 3.63 6.99 4.76
N VAL A 494 3.11 7.96 5.51
CA VAL A 494 3.26 9.39 5.20
C VAL A 494 4.74 9.78 5.12
N ARG A 495 5.59 9.26 6.01
CA ARG A 495 7.04 9.47 5.95
C ARG A 495 7.66 8.90 4.68
N HIS A 496 7.27 7.69 4.29
CA HIS A 496 7.75 7.02 3.08
C HIS A 496 7.38 7.82 1.82
N GLU A 497 6.11 8.13 1.66
CA GLU A 497 5.61 8.87 0.50
C GLU A 497 6.15 10.31 0.44
N TYR A 498 6.41 10.88 1.60
CA TYR A 498 7.04 12.20 1.65
C TYR A 498 8.48 12.18 1.13
N VAL A 499 9.21 11.07 1.27
CA VAL A 499 10.53 10.94 0.66
C VAL A 499 10.45 10.96 -0.85
N HIS A 500 9.44 10.34 -1.46
CA HIS A 500 9.22 10.43 -2.91
C HIS A 500 9.03 11.88 -3.37
N TYR A 501 8.16 12.63 -2.69
CA TYR A 501 8.01 14.07 -2.94
C TYR A 501 9.33 14.83 -2.79
N LEU A 502 10.06 14.60 -1.70
CA LEU A 502 11.34 15.27 -1.44
C LEU A 502 12.40 14.87 -2.47
N SER A 503 12.43 13.61 -2.89
CA SER A 503 13.36 13.13 -3.91
C SER A 503 13.10 13.82 -5.27
N GLY A 504 11.86 13.85 -5.73
CA GLY A 504 11.49 14.56 -6.96
C GLY A 504 11.81 16.04 -6.89
N ARG A 505 11.54 16.69 -5.73
CA ARG A 505 11.76 18.12 -5.57
C ARG A 505 13.23 18.53 -5.42
N TYR A 506 14.04 17.75 -4.68
CA TYR A 506 15.38 18.18 -4.25
C TYR A 506 16.52 17.36 -4.82
N ILE A 507 16.25 16.21 -5.44
CA ILE A 507 17.30 15.29 -5.89
C ILE A 507 17.19 14.99 -7.38
N GLN A 508 16.00 14.63 -7.87
CA GLN A 508 15.84 14.10 -9.21
C GLN A 508 15.08 15.07 -10.12
N PRO A 509 15.72 15.64 -11.16
CA PRO A 509 15.04 16.48 -12.14
C PRO A 509 14.07 15.67 -13.01
N GLY A 510 12.99 16.31 -13.43
CA GLY A 510 11.97 15.71 -14.30
C GLY A 510 10.92 14.93 -13.52
N MET A 511 9.85 14.55 -14.23
CA MET A 511 8.74 13.83 -13.63
C MET A 511 8.99 12.34 -13.67
N TRP A 512 8.50 11.63 -12.67
CA TRP A 512 8.51 10.17 -12.63
C TRP A 512 7.89 9.59 -13.92
N GLY A 513 8.54 8.58 -14.48
CA GLY A 513 8.12 7.92 -15.71
C GLY A 513 8.43 8.67 -17.01
N THR A 514 8.80 9.96 -16.95
CA THR A 514 9.08 10.76 -18.15
C THR A 514 10.55 11.07 -18.40
N SER A 515 11.37 11.04 -17.34
CA SER A 515 12.81 11.27 -17.48
C SER A 515 13.53 10.07 -18.07
N GLU A 516 14.75 10.31 -18.61
CA GLU A 516 15.62 9.27 -19.17
C GLU A 516 15.91 8.15 -18.15
N PHE A 517 15.90 8.47 -16.84
CA PHE A 517 16.11 7.50 -15.77
C PHE A 517 15.07 6.39 -15.75
N TYR A 518 13.82 6.67 -16.15
CA TYR A 518 12.70 5.71 -16.12
C TYR A 518 12.48 4.94 -17.44
N ARG A 519 13.31 5.17 -18.47
CA ARG A 519 13.20 4.39 -19.73
C ARG A 519 13.57 2.92 -19.57
N ASP A 520 14.41 2.60 -18.60
CA ASP A 520 14.70 1.22 -18.19
C ASP A 520 13.95 0.97 -16.88
N ASP A 521 12.98 0.09 -16.90
CA ASP A 521 12.10 -0.26 -15.77
C ASP A 521 12.84 -0.93 -14.59
N ARG A 522 14.11 -1.31 -14.78
CA ARG A 522 15.00 -1.89 -13.78
C ARG A 522 16.07 -0.92 -13.25
N ARG A 523 16.04 0.34 -13.70
CA ARG A 523 17.07 1.31 -13.26
C ARG A 523 16.73 1.96 -11.93
N MET A 524 15.49 2.43 -11.76
CA MET A 524 15.14 3.30 -10.64
C MET A 524 14.42 2.64 -9.45
N PRO A 525 13.65 1.54 -9.58
CA PRO A 525 12.82 1.04 -8.48
C PRO A 525 13.57 0.81 -7.17
N TRP A 526 14.78 0.27 -7.23
CA TRP A 526 15.60 0.06 -6.03
C TRP A 526 15.99 1.36 -5.33
N TYR A 527 16.23 2.43 -6.11
CA TYR A 527 16.51 3.76 -5.56
C TYR A 527 15.22 4.36 -4.99
N ASP A 528 14.17 4.42 -5.77
CA ASP A 528 12.92 5.06 -5.37
C ASP A 528 12.43 4.47 -4.05
N GLU A 529 12.27 3.17 -3.99
CA GLU A 529 11.70 2.49 -2.82
C GLU A 529 12.72 2.28 -1.69
N GLY A 530 13.95 1.90 -2.05
CA GLY A 530 14.99 1.67 -1.06
C GLY A 530 15.42 2.95 -0.35
N PHE A 531 15.49 4.07 -1.07
CA PHE A 531 15.81 5.35 -0.48
C PHE A 531 14.65 5.89 0.36
N ALA A 532 13.40 5.66 -0.07
CA ALA A 532 12.23 6.01 0.72
C ALA A 532 12.19 5.22 2.04
N GLU A 533 12.38 3.91 2.01
CA GLU A 533 12.46 3.07 3.21
C GLU A 533 13.63 3.45 4.13
N PHE A 534 14.78 3.78 3.55
CA PHE A 534 15.97 4.22 4.30
C PHE A 534 15.75 5.55 5.03
N MET A 535 15.09 6.51 4.39
CA MET A 535 14.89 7.85 4.94
C MET A 535 13.68 7.97 5.85
N ALA A 536 12.61 7.21 5.60
CA ALA A 536 11.33 7.33 6.28
C ALA A 536 11.42 7.23 7.82
N TRP A 537 12.40 6.51 8.34
CA TRP A 537 12.58 6.27 9.78
C TRP A 537 13.62 7.18 10.44
N SER A 538 14.09 8.16 9.71
CA SER A 538 15.03 9.12 10.25
C SER A 538 14.34 10.10 11.21
N THR A 539 14.98 10.40 12.33
CA THR A 539 14.48 11.35 13.34
C THR A 539 15.49 12.45 13.61
N SER A 540 15.02 13.55 14.19
CA SER A 540 15.89 14.66 14.58
C SER A 540 16.87 14.28 15.70
N ARG A 541 16.48 13.34 16.56
CA ARG A 541 17.25 12.92 17.72
C ARG A 541 18.26 11.83 17.41
N ASP A 542 17.82 10.84 16.63
CA ASP A 542 18.57 9.62 16.43
C ASP A 542 19.21 9.52 15.03
N GLY A 543 18.95 10.50 14.17
CA GLY A 543 19.41 10.48 12.78
C GLY A 543 18.76 9.34 11.99
N ILE A 544 19.55 8.68 11.16
CA ILE A 544 19.10 7.56 10.32
C ILE A 544 19.45 6.25 11.03
N LYS A 545 18.43 5.47 11.41
CA LYS A 545 18.56 4.16 12.07
C LYS A 545 18.05 3.03 11.20
N VAL A 546 18.68 1.86 11.38
CA VAL A 546 18.19 0.62 10.78
C VAL A 546 16.84 0.25 11.41
N ARG A 547 15.90 -0.02 10.56
CA ARG A 547 14.52 -0.36 10.90
C ARG A 547 14.40 -1.87 11.12
N GLY A 548 13.94 -2.30 12.30
CA GLY A 548 13.76 -3.72 12.62
C GLY A 548 12.90 -4.44 11.60
N HIS A 549 11.77 -3.83 11.23
CA HIS A 549 10.86 -4.36 10.22
C HIS A 549 11.54 -4.68 8.85
N VAL A 550 12.40 -3.81 8.35
CA VAL A 550 13.16 -4.05 7.11
C VAL A 550 14.05 -5.28 7.25
N VAL A 551 14.64 -5.46 8.45
CA VAL A 551 15.51 -6.61 8.73
C VAL A 551 14.70 -7.89 8.89
N ASP A 552 13.52 -7.84 9.52
CA ASP A 552 12.66 -9.00 9.74
C ASP A 552 12.22 -9.67 8.43
N VAL A 553 11.95 -8.86 7.39
CA VAL A 553 11.64 -9.37 6.05
C VAL A 553 12.79 -10.21 5.50
N VAL A 554 14.03 -9.73 5.63
CA VAL A 554 15.20 -10.42 5.13
C VAL A 554 15.59 -11.58 6.02
N ALA A 555 15.40 -11.46 7.35
CA ALA A 555 15.69 -12.51 8.32
C ALA A 555 14.82 -13.76 8.13
N ASN A 556 13.61 -13.57 7.56
CA ASN A 556 12.71 -14.66 7.20
C ASN A 556 13.21 -15.37 5.92
N GLY A 557 14.06 -16.37 6.08
CA GLY A 557 14.69 -17.11 4.99
C GLY A 557 16.19 -16.94 4.89
N TRP A 558 16.80 -16.11 5.75
CA TRP A 558 18.24 -15.94 5.82
C TRP A 558 18.96 -17.28 6.09
N PRO A 559 20.06 -17.63 5.39
CA PRO A 559 20.79 -16.78 4.42
C PRO A 559 20.32 -16.91 2.95
N ASN A 560 19.33 -17.73 2.64
CA ASN A 560 18.87 -18.01 1.28
C ASN A 560 18.07 -16.84 0.67
N SER A 561 17.50 -15.97 1.51
CA SER A 561 16.80 -14.75 1.09
C SER A 561 17.73 -13.63 0.61
N PHE A 562 19.06 -13.77 0.75
CA PHE A 562 20.00 -12.71 0.42
C PHE A 562 19.98 -12.37 -1.08
N LEU A 563 19.78 -11.09 -1.37
CA LEU A 563 19.95 -10.54 -2.70
C LEU A 563 21.30 -9.81 -2.79
N GLU A 564 22.07 -10.10 -3.82
CA GLU A 564 23.31 -9.39 -4.08
C GLU A 564 23.06 -7.96 -4.58
N PRO A 565 23.95 -7.00 -4.30
CA PRO A 565 23.80 -5.62 -4.73
C PRO A 565 23.53 -5.44 -6.24
N SER A 566 24.18 -6.24 -7.09
CA SER A 566 23.95 -6.25 -8.53
C SER A 566 22.51 -6.59 -8.91
N ARG A 567 21.87 -7.50 -8.18
CA ARG A 567 20.47 -7.87 -8.36
C ARG A 567 19.53 -6.81 -7.74
N ILE A 568 19.85 -6.34 -6.53
CA ILE A 568 19.07 -5.29 -5.86
C ILE A 568 18.95 -4.08 -6.77
N MET A 569 20.08 -3.57 -7.27
CA MET A 569 20.14 -2.36 -8.10
C MET A 569 19.59 -2.53 -9.53
N ARG A 570 19.05 -3.70 -9.85
CA ARG A 570 18.35 -4.03 -11.10
C ARG A 570 16.97 -4.66 -10.85
N SER A 571 16.45 -4.50 -9.65
CA SER A 571 15.09 -4.95 -9.34
C SER A 571 14.05 -4.06 -10.00
N SER A 572 12.92 -4.66 -10.32
CA SER A 572 11.74 -3.95 -10.82
C SER A 572 10.53 -4.27 -9.95
N TYR A 573 9.46 -3.50 -10.10
CA TYR A 573 8.20 -3.77 -9.39
C TYR A 573 7.59 -5.15 -9.70
N SER A 574 7.96 -5.76 -10.82
CA SER A 574 7.56 -7.12 -11.18
C SER A 574 8.29 -8.21 -10.36
N ASP A 575 9.39 -7.89 -9.70
CA ASP A 575 10.14 -8.85 -8.86
C ASP A 575 9.52 -9.04 -7.46
N GLY A 576 8.41 -8.39 -7.17
CA GLY A 576 7.72 -8.44 -5.87
C GLY A 576 8.23 -7.39 -4.89
N TRP A 577 7.96 -7.58 -3.59
CA TRP A 577 8.20 -6.56 -2.57
C TRP A 577 9.51 -6.73 -1.79
N ASP A 578 10.15 -7.88 -1.91
CA ASP A 578 11.35 -8.21 -1.11
C ASP A 578 12.52 -7.26 -1.42
N PHE A 579 12.58 -6.70 -2.62
CA PHE A 579 13.64 -5.78 -2.99
C PHE A 579 13.59 -4.46 -2.22
N TYR A 580 12.43 -4.01 -1.74
CA TYR A 580 12.29 -2.80 -0.89
C TYR A 580 13.20 -2.89 0.33
N SER A 581 13.07 -3.98 1.08
CA SER A 581 13.85 -4.22 2.28
C SER A 581 15.33 -4.39 2.01
N HIS A 582 15.69 -5.11 0.95
CA HIS A 582 17.10 -5.28 0.55
C HIS A 582 17.71 -3.96 0.08
N SER A 583 16.97 -3.16 -0.68
CA SER A 583 17.42 -1.83 -1.13
C SER A 583 17.61 -0.88 0.05
N ALA A 584 16.70 -0.87 1.02
CA ALA A 584 16.86 -0.09 2.24
C ALA A 584 18.12 -0.52 3.02
N LEU A 585 18.33 -1.83 3.22
CA LEU A 585 19.54 -2.35 3.88
C LEU A 585 20.82 -2.00 3.11
N TRP A 586 20.77 -1.97 1.77
CA TRP A 586 21.86 -1.51 0.95
C TRP A 586 22.19 -0.04 1.22
N PHE A 587 21.18 0.84 1.30
CA PHE A 587 21.38 2.25 1.67
C PHE A 587 21.89 2.42 3.10
N TYR A 588 21.40 1.65 4.08
CA TYR A 588 21.94 1.68 5.44
C TYR A 588 23.40 1.28 5.50
N TYR A 589 23.77 0.22 4.78
CA TYR A 589 25.18 -0.19 4.66
C TYR A 589 26.03 0.89 4.03
N LEU A 590 25.62 1.44 2.88
CA LEU A 590 26.36 2.51 2.22
C LEU A 590 26.49 3.74 3.12
N ASN A 591 25.43 4.12 3.83
CA ASN A 591 25.46 5.28 4.72
C ASN A 591 26.47 5.13 5.85
N GLN A 592 26.63 3.93 6.39
CA GLN A 592 27.54 3.66 7.49
C GLN A 592 28.98 3.43 7.04
N GLN A 593 29.19 2.67 5.96
CA GLN A 593 30.49 2.18 5.54
C GLN A 593 31.06 2.95 4.34
N GLN A 594 30.20 3.46 3.46
CA GLN A 594 30.58 4.06 2.18
C GLN A 594 29.73 5.31 1.85
N PRO A 595 29.65 6.29 2.77
CA PRO A 595 28.73 7.44 2.59
C PRO A 595 29.01 8.27 1.32
N GLY A 596 30.25 8.21 0.80
CA GLY A 596 30.60 8.81 -0.48
C GLY A 596 29.83 8.24 -1.66
N LYS A 597 29.48 6.94 -1.63
CA LYS A 597 28.68 6.33 -2.68
C LYS A 597 27.26 6.89 -2.75
N ILE A 598 26.65 7.17 -1.59
CA ILE A 598 25.34 7.86 -1.56
C ILE A 598 25.48 9.27 -2.16
N ALA A 599 26.51 10.01 -1.76
CA ALA A 599 26.75 11.34 -2.33
C ALA A 599 26.93 11.30 -3.86
N ASP A 600 27.63 10.29 -4.39
CA ASP A 600 27.80 10.10 -5.83
C ASP A 600 26.50 9.73 -6.56
N ILE A 601 25.67 8.87 -5.97
CA ILE A 601 24.33 8.53 -6.47
C ILE A 601 23.49 9.82 -6.58
N LEU A 602 23.36 10.57 -5.48
CA LEU A 602 22.55 11.78 -5.45
C LEU A 602 23.09 12.86 -6.38
N ALA A 603 24.41 12.99 -6.51
CA ALA A 603 25.02 13.93 -7.43
C ALA A 603 24.76 13.59 -8.90
N SER A 604 24.77 12.30 -9.27
CA SER A 604 24.43 11.86 -10.63
C SER A 604 22.96 12.10 -10.96
N LEU A 605 22.06 11.85 -10.00
CA LEU A 605 20.63 12.14 -10.15
C LEU A 605 20.38 13.65 -10.32
N ARG A 606 20.94 14.50 -9.44
CA ARG A 606 20.77 15.95 -9.53
C ARG A 606 21.34 16.57 -10.81
N ALA A 607 22.38 15.94 -11.37
CA ALA A 607 23.00 16.37 -12.62
C ALA A 607 22.25 15.85 -13.87
N ASP A 608 21.18 15.07 -13.70
CA ASP A 608 20.46 14.36 -14.78
C ASP A 608 21.41 13.51 -15.64
N ASP A 609 22.43 12.91 -15.01
CA ASP A 609 23.49 12.16 -15.69
C ASP A 609 23.28 10.65 -15.54
N VAL A 610 22.43 10.11 -16.40
CA VAL A 610 22.09 8.67 -16.45
C VAL A 610 23.33 7.80 -16.70
N LYS A 611 24.27 8.27 -17.53
CA LYS A 611 25.48 7.49 -17.85
C LYS A 611 26.40 7.34 -16.63
N ARG A 612 26.55 8.44 -15.87
CA ARG A 612 27.33 8.41 -14.63
C ARG A 612 26.64 7.54 -13.59
N PHE A 613 25.32 7.62 -13.47
CA PHE A 613 24.54 6.78 -12.58
C PHE A 613 24.69 5.30 -12.92
N ASP A 614 24.50 4.91 -14.19
CA ASP A 614 24.64 3.51 -14.64
C ASP A 614 26.06 2.98 -14.43
N ALA A 615 27.09 3.81 -14.71
CA ALA A 615 28.48 3.43 -14.46
C ALA A 615 28.75 3.20 -12.96
N LEU A 616 28.19 4.05 -12.09
CA LEU A 616 28.32 3.90 -10.64
C LEU A 616 27.61 2.63 -10.13
N VAL A 617 26.38 2.39 -10.56
CA VAL A 617 25.61 1.19 -10.22
C VAL A 617 26.34 -0.09 -10.65
N ASN A 618 26.83 -0.13 -11.89
CA ASN A 618 27.59 -1.28 -12.40
C ASN A 618 28.90 -1.48 -11.62
N SER A 619 29.62 -0.40 -11.29
CA SER A 619 30.83 -0.46 -10.48
C SER A 619 30.57 -1.03 -9.09
N MET A 620 29.51 -0.57 -8.42
CA MET A 620 29.15 -1.07 -7.10
C MET A 620 28.71 -2.54 -7.13
N GLY A 621 27.93 -2.93 -8.16
CA GLY A 621 27.46 -4.30 -8.32
C GLY A 621 28.57 -5.30 -8.62
N GLY A 622 29.66 -4.84 -9.25
CA GLY A 622 30.84 -5.66 -9.56
C GLY A 622 31.95 -5.64 -8.49
N ASP A 623 31.82 -4.84 -7.45
CA ASP A 623 32.84 -4.72 -6.40
C ASP A 623 32.68 -5.84 -5.35
N ALA A 624 33.53 -6.83 -5.42
CA ALA A 624 33.53 -8.01 -4.53
C ALA A 624 33.69 -7.63 -3.04
N ALA A 625 34.44 -6.56 -2.73
CA ALA A 625 34.60 -6.10 -1.35
C ALA A 625 33.31 -5.48 -0.81
N LEU A 626 32.61 -4.67 -1.62
CA LEU A 626 31.30 -4.14 -1.27
C LEU A 626 30.25 -5.24 -1.09
N VAL A 627 30.20 -6.21 -2.00
CA VAL A 627 29.27 -7.36 -1.92
C VAL A 627 29.51 -8.17 -0.64
N SER A 628 30.78 -8.51 -0.34
CA SER A 628 31.13 -9.24 0.88
C SER A 628 30.83 -8.43 2.15
N GLY A 629 31.15 -7.14 2.15
CA GLY A 629 30.87 -6.25 3.28
C GLY A 629 29.38 -6.08 3.52
N PHE A 630 28.58 -5.97 2.48
CA PHE A 630 27.13 -5.89 2.59
C PHE A 630 26.53 -7.18 3.17
N ARG A 631 26.99 -8.35 2.69
CA ARG A 631 26.53 -9.64 3.24
C ARG A 631 26.81 -9.76 4.73
N GLN A 632 28.02 -9.37 5.16
CA GLN A 632 28.39 -9.36 6.57
C GLN A 632 27.54 -8.38 7.39
N TYR A 633 27.27 -7.21 6.81
CA TYR A 633 26.40 -6.21 7.43
C TYR A 633 24.98 -6.73 7.63
N VAL A 634 24.38 -7.33 6.59
CA VAL A 634 23.02 -7.91 6.69
C VAL A 634 23.01 -9.04 7.73
N ASP A 635 24.01 -9.91 7.75
CA ASP A 635 24.10 -10.96 8.78
C ASP A 635 24.10 -10.37 10.19
N GLN A 636 24.90 -9.32 10.45
CA GLN A 636 24.90 -8.63 11.72
C GLN A 636 23.52 -8.06 12.09
N GLN A 637 22.83 -7.40 11.13
CA GLN A 637 21.51 -6.86 11.39
C GLN A 637 20.48 -7.96 11.70
N VAL A 638 20.55 -9.08 10.97
CA VAL A 638 19.70 -10.26 11.21
C VAL A 638 19.94 -10.84 12.62
N GLN A 639 21.20 -10.91 13.09
CA GLN A 639 21.51 -11.37 14.45
C GLN A 639 20.96 -10.39 15.51
N LEU A 640 21.08 -9.08 15.27
CA LEU A 640 20.51 -8.05 16.16
C LEU A 640 18.98 -8.15 16.22
N ALA A 641 18.32 -8.37 15.09
CA ALA A 641 16.86 -8.58 15.05
C ALA A 641 16.45 -9.85 15.83
N LYS A 642 17.11 -10.98 15.57
CA LYS A 642 16.84 -12.25 16.27
C LYS A 642 17.08 -12.19 17.78
N SER A 643 18.00 -11.35 18.23
CA SER A 643 18.27 -11.12 19.66
C SER A 643 17.37 -10.04 20.30
N GLY A 644 16.43 -9.45 19.55
CA GLY A 644 15.56 -8.39 20.04
C GLY A 644 16.26 -7.04 20.31
N GLN A 645 17.46 -6.85 19.76
CA GLN A 645 18.26 -5.64 19.95
C GLN A 645 17.94 -4.55 18.90
N LEU A 646 17.35 -4.93 17.78
CA LEU A 646 16.74 -3.95 16.86
C LEU A 646 15.31 -3.71 17.35
N GLY A 647 15.08 -2.57 17.96
CA GLY A 647 13.74 -2.17 18.36
C GLY A 647 12.87 -1.97 17.13
N ASN A 648 11.65 -2.46 17.16
CA ASN A 648 10.57 -1.97 16.31
C ASN A 648 10.10 -0.64 16.91
N THR A 649 10.97 0.34 16.91
CA THR A 649 10.63 1.67 17.39
C THR A 649 9.67 2.27 16.38
N SER A 650 8.43 2.49 16.82
CA SER A 650 7.57 3.40 16.09
C SER A 650 8.26 4.77 16.08
N THR A 651 8.20 5.43 14.95
CA THR A 651 8.74 6.77 14.81
C THR A 651 8.03 7.79 15.71
N ALA A 652 6.83 7.47 16.18
CA ALA A 652 6.09 8.22 17.18
C ALA A 652 6.88 8.45 18.48
N GLU A 653 7.78 7.55 18.88
CA GLU A 653 8.68 7.78 20.00
C GLU A 653 9.64 8.96 19.77
N GLY A 654 9.93 9.30 18.51
CA GLY A 654 10.75 10.46 18.15
C GLY A 654 9.99 11.78 18.19
N VAL A 655 8.66 11.76 18.21
CA VAL A 655 7.78 12.93 18.15
C VAL A 655 7.18 13.26 19.52
N ASP A 656 7.70 12.72 20.61
CA ASP A 656 7.27 13.17 21.94
C ASP A 656 7.79 14.59 22.26
N TRP A 657 7.38 15.52 21.39
CA TRP A 657 7.62 16.95 21.56
C TRP A 657 6.78 17.54 22.71
N VAL A 658 5.86 16.78 23.25
CA VAL A 658 5.10 17.06 24.46
C VAL A 658 5.61 16.18 25.62
N ALA A 659 6.92 16.21 25.87
CA ALA A 659 7.44 15.52 27.05
C ALA A 659 6.80 16.07 28.32
N LYS A 660 6.27 15.18 29.14
CA LYS A 660 5.42 15.47 30.30
C LYS A 660 6.04 16.40 31.34
N ASP A 661 7.37 16.45 31.37
CA ASP A 661 8.12 17.07 32.44
C ASP A 661 8.83 18.35 32.00
N LYS A 662 8.63 18.79 30.77
CA LYS A 662 9.35 19.93 30.21
C LYS A 662 8.41 21.07 29.82
N TRP A 663 8.98 22.26 29.73
CA TRP A 663 8.28 23.44 29.32
C TRP A 663 8.19 23.56 27.81
N GLN A 664 7.20 24.29 27.33
CA GLN A 664 7.20 24.82 26.00
C GLN A 664 7.56 26.31 26.02
N ALA A 665 8.57 26.68 25.27
CA ALA A 665 8.84 28.10 25.05
C ALA A 665 7.79 28.68 24.10
N GLY A 666 7.10 29.71 24.55
CA GLY A 666 6.16 30.49 23.73
C GLY A 666 6.82 31.64 22.97
N ASP A 667 8.10 31.90 23.19
CA ASP A 667 8.88 32.94 22.55
C ASP A 667 10.14 32.36 21.89
N ALA A 668 10.39 32.74 20.66
CA ALA A 668 11.57 32.33 19.91
C ALA A 668 12.88 32.75 20.58
N SER A 669 12.91 33.87 21.31
CA SER A 669 14.10 34.33 22.02
C SER A 669 14.56 33.35 23.11
N VAL A 670 13.64 32.66 23.76
CA VAL A 670 13.94 31.62 24.77
C VAL A 670 14.58 30.41 24.12
N VAL A 671 14.05 29.98 22.98
CA VAL A 671 14.62 28.90 22.18
C VAL A 671 15.99 29.28 21.65
N GLU A 672 16.13 30.50 21.12
CA GLU A 672 17.41 31.05 20.65
C GLU A 672 18.46 31.05 21.76
N ALA A 673 18.12 31.55 22.94
CA ALA A 673 19.04 31.59 24.06
C ALA A 673 19.50 30.18 24.49
N ALA A 674 18.62 29.20 24.38
CA ALA A 674 18.95 27.80 24.64
C ALA A 674 19.87 27.22 23.56
N LEU A 675 19.52 27.39 22.27
CA LEU A 675 20.31 26.90 21.15
C LEU A 675 21.69 27.56 21.05
N ARG A 676 21.83 28.85 21.37
CA ARG A 676 23.11 29.59 21.35
C ARG A 676 24.15 29.08 22.32
N ARG A 677 23.77 28.20 23.26
CA ARG A 677 24.75 27.52 24.14
C ARG A 677 25.66 26.56 23.36
N SER A 678 25.21 26.07 22.23
CA SER A 678 25.94 25.07 21.43
C SER A 678 25.98 25.35 19.94
N LEU A 679 25.11 26.23 19.43
CA LEU A 679 24.96 26.51 18.00
C LEU A 679 24.91 28.04 17.75
N PRO A 680 25.61 28.56 16.75
CA PRO A 680 25.61 29.98 16.42
C PRO A 680 24.35 30.36 15.61
N VAL A 681 23.24 30.55 16.26
CA VAL A 681 21.95 30.84 15.62
C VAL A 681 21.33 32.15 16.03
N GLY A 682 20.52 32.73 15.14
CA GLY A 682 19.53 33.76 15.42
C GLY A 682 18.15 33.26 14.99
N CYS A 683 17.16 33.44 15.86
CA CYS A 683 15.84 32.87 15.68
C CYS A 683 14.76 33.93 15.44
N GLN A 684 13.76 33.57 14.65
CA GLN A 684 12.55 34.33 14.41
C GLN A 684 11.31 33.46 14.55
N VAL A 685 10.17 34.10 14.80
CA VAL A 685 8.87 33.43 14.81
C VAL A 685 8.37 33.34 13.39
N TRP A 686 7.83 32.19 13.09
CA TRP A 686 7.16 31.92 11.83
C TRP A 686 5.73 31.47 12.11
N ALA A 687 4.75 32.15 11.53
CA ALA A 687 3.35 31.74 11.60
C ALA A 687 3.03 30.88 10.39
N ASP A 688 2.36 29.74 10.64
CA ASP A 688 1.97 28.83 9.57
C ASP A 688 0.62 29.24 8.97
N GLY A 689 0.67 30.05 7.92
CA GLY A 689 -0.40 30.33 6.98
C GLY A 689 -1.80 30.54 7.58
N GLU A 690 -2.78 29.84 7.01
CA GLU A 690 -4.19 29.94 7.38
C GLU A 690 -4.53 29.32 8.76
N THR A 691 -3.67 28.43 9.26
CA THR A 691 -3.85 27.80 10.56
C THR A 691 -3.12 28.59 11.63
N SER A 692 -3.68 29.72 12.02
CA SER A 692 -3.10 30.69 12.97
C SER A 692 -2.80 30.11 14.38
N ALA A 693 -3.22 28.89 14.67
CA ALA A 693 -2.97 28.23 15.95
C ALA A 693 -1.54 27.69 16.09
N LEU A 694 -0.85 27.38 14.96
CA LEU A 694 0.50 26.85 14.99
C LEU A 694 1.52 27.94 14.81
N ARG A 695 2.38 28.08 15.81
CA ARG A 695 3.55 28.97 15.78
C ARG A 695 4.81 28.13 15.76
N ARG A 696 5.78 28.59 14.97
CA ARG A 696 7.07 27.95 14.83
C ARG A 696 8.19 28.95 15.00
N PHE A 697 9.33 28.48 15.46
CA PHE A 697 10.58 29.22 15.34
C PHE A 697 11.37 28.68 14.13
N GLU A 698 12.08 29.57 13.46
CA GLU A 698 13.12 29.28 12.51
C GLU A 698 14.39 30.00 12.92
N CYS A 699 15.48 29.25 13.01
CA CYS A 699 16.78 29.79 13.38
C CYS A 699 17.77 29.59 12.25
N GLY A 700 18.50 30.61 11.92
CA GLY A 700 19.56 30.57 10.92
C GLY A 700 20.93 30.91 11.54
N GLY A 701 21.99 30.39 10.90
CA GLY A 701 23.36 30.64 11.33
C GLY A 701 24.37 30.06 10.35
N THR A 702 25.64 30.17 10.71
CA THR A 702 26.74 29.59 9.95
C THR A 702 27.62 28.76 10.82
N LEU A 703 27.92 27.53 10.41
CA LEU A 703 28.83 26.62 11.09
C LEU A 703 30.21 26.65 10.45
N PRO A 704 31.29 26.59 11.22
CA PRO A 704 32.63 26.37 10.68
C PRO A 704 32.73 24.96 10.10
N LEU A 705 33.50 24.84 9.02
CA LEU A 705 33.72 23.60 8.31
C LEU A 705 35.23 23.32 8.23
N SER A 706 35.66 22.14 8.71
CA SER A 706 37.07 21.75 8.60
C SER A 706 37.31 20.81 7.41
N ALA A 707 36.28 20.06 7.01
CA ALA A 707 36.36 19.12 5.90
C ALA A 707 36.56 19.80 4.54
N SER A 708 37.10 19.02 3.60
CA SER A 708 37.46 19.47 2.24
C SER A 708 36.57 18.86 1.15
N ASP A 709 35.65 17.97 1.53
CA ASP A 709 34.72 17.32 0.62
C ASP A 709 33.34 17.15 1.28
N ASN A 710 32.33 16.94 0.47
CA ASN A 710 30.94 16.83 0.91
C ASN A 710 30.70 15.69 1.91
N THR A 711 31.33 14.55 1.74
CA THR A 711 31.13 13.38 2.60
C THR A 711 31.65 13.62 4.01
N ARG A 712 32.85 14.12 4.12
CA ARG A 712 33.47 14.46 5.42
C ARG A 712 32.75 15.63 6.07
N ALA A 713 32.37 16.65 5.27
CA ALA A 713 31.57 17.77 5.74
C ALA A 713 30.27 17.34 6.41
N ARG A 714 29.53 16.44 5.75
CA ARG A 714 28.31 15.87 6.31
C ARG A 714 28.58 15.15 7.62
N GLN A 715 29.56 14.25 7.66
CA GLN A 715 29.89 13.48 8.87
C GLN A 715 30.29 14.37 10.06
N GLU A 716 31.10 15.40 9.79
CA GLU A 716 31.51 16.37 10.80
C GLU A 716 30.32 17.14 11.36
N LEU A 717 29.46 17.66 10.47
CA LEU A 717 28.33 18.49 10.84
C LEU A 717 27.18 17.70 11.47
N ASP A 718 26.87 16.50 10.99
CA ASP A 718 25.86 15.63 11.60
C ASP A 718 26.23 15.29 13.04
N LYS A 719 27.48 14.91 13.30
CA LYS A 719 27.99 14.66 14.65
C LYS A 719 27.89 15.88 15.56
N LEU A 720 28.20 17.06 15.04
CA LEU A 720 28.11 18.32 15.79
C LEU A 720 26.65 18.63 16.14
N LEU A 721 25.74 18.55 15.15
CA LEU A 721 24.33 18.86 15.34
C LEU A 721 23.64 17.88 16.31
N ASP A 722 23.84 16.58 16.11
CA ASP A 722 23.24 15.56 16.96
C ASP A 722 23.75 15.67 18.40
N GLY A 723 25.06 15.89 18.59
CA GLY A 723 25.64 16.12 19.91
C GLY A 723 25.11 17.38 20.59
N ALA A 724 24.97 18.48 19.85
CA ALA A 724 24.40 19.71 20.35
C ALA A 724 22.94 19.54 20.78
N LEU A 725 22.10 18.96 19.91
CA LEU A 725 20.69 18.76 20.20
C LEU A 725 20.47 17.80 21.39
N GLN A 726 21.19 16.69 21.46
CA GLN A 726 21.12 15.77 22.59
C GLN A 726 21.52 16.42 23.92
N SER A 727 22.56 17.23 23.90
CA SER A 727 22.99 18.02 25.10
C SER A 727 21.93 19.00 25.53
N LEU A 728 21.39 19.77 24.59
CA LEU A 728 20.40 20.81 24.86
C LEU A 728 19.10 20.23 25.41
N VAL A 729 18.61 19.13 24.83
CA VAL A 729 17.40 18.42 25.30
C VAL A 729 17.56 17.96 26.74
N LYS A 730 18.74 17.46 27.12
CA LYS A 730 19.00 17.00 28.48
C LYS A 730 19.03 18.15 29.50
N THR A 731 19.51 19.32 29.10
CA THR A 731 19.84 20.40 30.03
C THR A 731 18.84 21.54 30.06
N SER A 732 18.12 21.78 28.99
CA SER A 732 17.30 22.98 28.82
C SER A 732 15.97 22.95 29.57
N GLY A 733 15.36 21.78 29.73
CA GLY A 733 13.99 21.68 30.25
C GLY A 733 12.89 22.13 29.25
N LEU A 734 13.24 22.39 27.98
CA LEU A 734 12.30 22.82 26.94
C LEU A 734 11.92 21.70 25.97
N ASN A 735 10.62 21.47 25.80
CA ASN A 735 10.09 20.50 24.83
C ASN A 735 10.40 20.86 23.38
N ASN A 736 10.36 22.14 23.06
CA ASN A 736 10.65 22.68 21.74
C ASN A 736 12.00 22.18 21.19
N LEU A 737 12.99 21.98 22.09
CA LEU A 737 14.31 21.49 21.69
C LEU A 737 14.31 19.98 21.35
N MET A 738 13.39 19.20 21.94
CA MET A 738 13.18 17.79 21.54
C MET A 738 12.60 17.67 20.13
N ALA A 739 11.74 18.62 19.77
CA ALA A 739 11.10 18.69 18.45
C ALA A 739 11.88 19.56 17.46
N THR A 740 13.05 20.05 17.83
CA THR A 740 13.89 20.88 16.95
C THR A 740 14.55 20.03 15.88
N ASN A 741 14.38 20.44 14.64
CA ASN A 741 15.01 19.86 13.48
C ASN A 741 16.12 20.80 12.99
N CYS A 742 17.38 20.34 12.99
CA CYS A 742 18.53 21.12 12.51
C CYS A 742 19.19 20.44 11.32
N SER A 743 19.55 21.23 10.32
CA SER A 743 20.35 20.81 9.17
C SER A 743 21.52 21.76 8.94
N ALA A 744 22.61 21.23 8.39
CA ALA A 744 23.72 21.98 7.85
C ALA A 744 23.86 21.64 6.37
N THR A 745 23.79 22.64 5.50
CA THR A 745 23.77 22.49 4.04
C THR A 745 24.66 23.54 3.38
N ASP A 746 24.74 23.51 2.05
CA ASP A 746 25.36 24.54 1.23
C ASP A 746 26.81 24.82 1.66
N TYR A 747 27.64 23.77 1.56
CA TYR A 747 29.05 23.78 2.02
C TYR A 747 29.92 24.67 1.15
N ASP A 748 30.50 25.69 1.75
CA ASP A 748 31.51 26.55 1.10
C ASP A 748 32.91 26.16 1.58
N PHE A 749 33.59 25.33 0.81
CA PHE A 749 34.95 24.86 1.14
C PHE A 749 36.03 25.96 1.02
N LYS A 750 35.75 27.04 0.30
CA LYS A 750 36.68 28.20 0.21
C LYS A 750 36.57 29.03 1.46
N ARG A 751 35.34 29.31 1.91
CA ARG A 751 35.09 30.09 3.14
C ARG A 751 35.15 29.25 4.40
N LYS A 752 35.21 27.92 4.23
CA LYS A 752 35.16 26.95 5.33
C LYS A 752 33.91 27.10 6.20
N THR A 753 32.76 27.20 5.56
CA THR A 753 31.48 27.37 6.25
C THR A 753 30.38 26.51 5.66
N ALA A 754 29.38 26.26 6.49
CA ALA A 754 28.12 25.64 6.10
C ALA A 754 26.95 26.47 6.64
N VAL A 755 25.83 26.46 5.93
CA VAL A 755 24.59 27.11 6.35
C VAL A 755 23.87 26.27 7.36
N LEU A 756 23.68 26.78 8.58
CA LEU A 756 22.91 26.16 9.65
C LEU A 756 21.45 26.64 9.61
N ARG A 757 20.52 25.71 9.73
CA ARG A 757 19.11 26.00 9.99
C ARG A 757 18.54 25.06 11.00
N CYS A 758 17.75 25.61 11.94
CA CYS A 758 16.98 24.86 12.91
C CYS A 758 15.54 25.37 12.91
N GLU A 759 14.57 24.48 13.02
CA GLU A 759 13.16 24.84 13.09
C GLU A 759 12.42 23.90 14.06
N GLY A 760 11.32 24.37 14.62
CA GLY A 760 10.50 23.58 15.51
C GLY A 760 9.26 24.33 15.99
N PRO A 761 8.38 23.66 16.74
CA PRO A 761 7.17 24.26 17.27
C PRO A 761 7.46 25.31 18.37
N LEU A 762 6.60 26.32 18.43
CA LEU A 762 6.49 27.22 19.60
C LEU A 762 5.22 26.87 20.39
N GLY A 763 5.33 26.89 21.70
CA GLY A 763 4.20 26.73 22.59
C GLY A 763 3.30 27.98 22.66
N PRO A 764 2.33 28.00 23.57
CA PRO A 764 1.49 29.16 23.82
C PRO A 764 2.33 30.38 24.19
N ALA A 765 1.85 31.56 23.82
CA ALA A 765 2.55 32.81 24.18
C ALA A 765 2.69 32.94 25.70
N GLY A 766 3.89 33.38 26.16
CA GLY A 766 4.10 33.74 27.57
C GLY A 766 4.92 32.78 28.41
N ASN A 767 5.62 31.81 27.86
CA ASN A 767 6.52 30.91 28.62
C ASN A 767 5.89 30.27 29.88
N ALA A 768 4.56 30.23 29.94
CA ALA A 768 3.88 29.65 31.10
C ALA A 768 4.18 28.16 31.19
N LYS A 769 4.61 27.71 32.39
CA LYS A 769 4.52 26.31 32.71
C LYS A 769 3.10 25.82 32.35
N PRO A 770 2.95 24.64 31.80
CA PRO A 770 1.64 24.02 31.74
C PRO A 770 1.00 24.15 33.13
N GLN A 771 -0.17 24.77 33.20
CA GLN A 771 -0.89 24.77 34.49
C GLN A 771 -1.08 23.32 34.92
N PRO A 772 -0.91 23.02 36.21
CA PRO A 772 -1.20 21.70 36.74
C PRO A 772 -2.63 21.32 36.30
N PRO A 773 -2.85 20.08 35.89
CA PRO A 773 -4.12 19.62 35.36
C PRO A 773 -5.27 19.97 36.32
N GLN A 774 -6.29 20.67 35.80
CA GLN A 774 -7.51 20.83 36.58
C GLN A 774 -8.36 19.58 36.40
N THR A 775 -8.77 18.96 37.51
CA THR A 775 -9.74 17.87 37.50
C THR A 775 -11.10 18.39 37.04
N GLY A 776 -11.61 17.92 35.92
CA GLY A 776 -12.91 18.27 35.35
C GLY A 776 -13.83 17.05 35.20
N GLU A 777 -14.97 17.25 34.57
CA GLU A 777 -15.96 16.18 34.34
C GLU A 777 -15.65 15.25 33.17
N LEU A 778 -14.41 15.12 32.74
CA LEU A 778 -14.02 14.18 31.70
C LEU A 778 -14.20 12.75 32.18
N ASN A 779 -14.84 11.91 31.38
CA ASN A 779 -15.02 10.50 31.72
C ASN A 779 -15.03 9.64 30.47
N LEU A 780 -14.89 8.32 30.62
CA LEU A 780 -15.12 7.36 29.54
C LEU A 780 -16.60 7.03 29.48
N ALA A 781 -17.21 7.24 28.34
CA ALA A 781 -18.61 6.89 28.09
C ALA A 781 -18.76 5.39 27.81
N LYS A 782 -17.78 4.84 27.09
CA LYS A 782 -17.79 3.46 26.66
C LYS A 782 -16.36 2.98 26.45
N LEU A 783 -16.12 1.74 26.77
CA LEU A 783 -14.94 1.01 26.42
C LEU A 783 -15.34 -0.16 25.55
N SER A 784 -14.98 -0.09 24.26
CA SER A 784 -15.18 -1.20 23.34
C SER A 784 -13.86 -1.93 23.18
N TYR A 785 -13.81 -3.21 23.53
CA TYR A 785 -12.64 -4.03 23.29
C TYR A 785 -13.03 -5.43 22.85
N GLY A 786 -12.16 -6.02 22.06
CA GLY A 786 -12.28 -7.38 21.56
C GLY A 786 -10.91 -7.90 21.16
N GLY A 787 -10.78 -9.19 21.07
CA GLY A 787 -9.53 -9.84 20.63
C GLY A 787 -9.40 -11.22 21.26
N PRO A 788 -8.58 -12.10 20.67
CA PRO A 788 -8.28 -13.36 21.30
C PRO A 788 -7.32 -13.12 22.46
N ALA A 789 -7.74 -13.44 23.55
CA ALA A 789 -7.22 -14.04 24.74
C ALA A 789 -6.12 -13.40 25.58
N ARG A 790 -4.90 -13.29 25.14
CA ARG A 790 -3.84 -12.60 25.88
C ARG A 790 -3.73 -11.14 25.48
N CYS A 791 -4.36 -10.76 24.40
CA CYS A 791 -4.30 -9.45 23.84
C CYS A 791 -5.70 -8.83 23.79
N LEU A 792 -5.90 -7.74 24.49
CA LEU A 792 -7.08 -6.89 24.38
C LEU A 792 -6.72 -5.69 23.53
N ARG A 793 -7.58 -5.40 22.57
CA ARG A 793 -7.54 -4.18 21.75
C ARG A 793 -8.86 -3.49 21.88
N GLY A 794 -8.84 -2.19 21.88
CA GLY A 794 -10.05 -1.45 21.99
C GLY A 794 -9.92 0.02 21.73
N GLN A 795 -11.05 0.67 21.82
CA GLN A 795 -11.21 2.10 21.67
C GLN A 795 -11.90 2.65 22.90
N PHE A 796 -11.36 3.75 23.42
CA PHE A 796 -12.04 4.55 24.42
C PHE A 796 -12.99 5.53 23.74
N GLU A 797 -14.21 5.59 24.20
CA GLU A 797 -15.15 6.66 23.86
C GLU A 797 -15.31 7.57 25.07
N GLY A 798 -14.94 8.84 24.89
CA GLY A 798 -14.94 9.80 25.98
C GLY A 798 -16.21 10.66 26.05
N VAL A 799 -16.59 11.04 27.26
CA VAL A 799 -17.58 12.09 27.54
C VAL A 799 -16.86 13.40 27.83
N GLY A 800 -17.42 14.51 27.39
CA GLY A 800 -16.83 15.84 27.57
C GLY A 800 -15.93 16.31 26.43
N GLY A 801 -15.89 15.55 25.31
CA GLY A 801 -15.10 15.90 24.12
C GLY A 801 -13.61 15.78 24.41
N ILE A 802 -13.16 14.60 24.78
CA ILE A 802 -11.76 14.31 25.10
C ILE A 802 -10.91 14.49 23.86
N GLU A 803 -9.85 15.23 24.00
CA GLU A 803 -8.91 15.58 22.93
C GLU A 803 -7.68 14.66 22.94
N ARG A 804 -7.37 14.07 24.09
CA ARG A 804 -6.19 13.21 24.25
C ARG A 804 -6.37 12.14 25.31
N TYR A 805 -5.83 10.96 25.03
CA TYR A 805 -5.73 9.84 25.95
C TYR A 805 -4.27 9.50 26.17
N GLN A 806 -3.88 9.14 27.40
CA GLN A 806 -2.50 8.85 27.72
C GLN A 806 -2.41 7.77 28.80
N LEU A 807 -1.56 6.77 28.58
CA LEU A 807 -1.23 5.80 29.62
C LEU A 807 -0.34 6.45 30.68
N VAL A 808 -0.84 6.58 31.91
CA VAL A 808 -0.09 7.16 33.04
C VAL A 808 0.34 6.14 34.08
N GLN A 809 -0.34 4.99 34.15
CA GLN A 809 0.06 3.86 34.95
C GLN A 809 -0.09 2.58 34.16
N ALA A 810 1.02 1.91 33.90
CA ALA A 810 1.05 0.64 33.22
C ALA A 810 0.38 -0.48 34.04
N PRO A 811 -0.19 -1.49 33.36
CA PRO A 811 -0.70 -2.67 34.03
C PRO A 811 0.44 -3.49 34.69
N GLN A 812 0.10 -4.32 35.69
CA GLN A 812 1.09 -5.08 36.47
C GLN A 812 1.34 -6.48 35.94
N LEU A 813 0.33 -7.08 35.27
CA LEU A 813 0.37 -8.46 34.79
C LEU A 813 0.63 -8.55 33.28
N GLY A 814 0.96 -7.40 32.68
CA GLY A 814 1.17 -7.32 31.25
C GLY A 814 1.65 -5.94 30.80
N ARG A 815 1.67 -5.74 29.51
CA ARG A 815 2.06 -4.47 28.90
C ARG A 815 0.87 -3.85 28.17
N ALA A 816 0.72 -2.54 28.25
CA ALA A 816 -0.29 -1.80 27.53
C ALA A 816 0.32 -0.59 26.82
N ALA A 817 -0.31 -0.22 25.73
CA ALA A 817 -0.07 1.04 25.07
C ALA A 817 -1.40 1.71 24.75
N VAL A 818 -1.43 3.02 24.80
CA VAL A 818 -2.62 3.85 24.56
C VAL A 818 -2.22 4.95 23.61
N SER A 819 -2.94 5.09 22.49
CA SER A 819 -2.77 6.18 21.55
C SER A 819 -3.43 7.46 22.06
N ASP A 820 -2.99 8.62 21.58
CA ASP A 820 -3.57 9.91 21.92
C ASP A 820 -5.06 10.04 21.55
N TRP A 821 -5.55 9.29 20.58
CA TRP A 821 -6.95 9.27 20.14
C TRP A 821 -7.82 8.18 20.78
N GLY A 822 -7.26 7.46 21.77
CA GLY A 822 -8.02 6.54 22.59
C GLY A 822 -8.02 5.08 22.14
N SER A 823 -7.27 4.70 21.10
CA SER A 823 -7.02 3.30 20.81
C SER A 823 -6.06 2.72 21.83
N PHE A 824 -6.27 1.48 22.24
CA PHE A 824 -5.34 0.83 23.15
C PHE A 824 -5.10 -0.63 22.79
N SER A 825 -3.94 -1.12 23.17
CA SER A 825 -3.59 -2.55 23.19
C SER A 825 -3.11 -2.92 24.56
N TYR A 826 -3.47 -4.12 25.02
CA TYR A 826 -2.95 -4.72 26.23
C TYR A 826 -2.58 -6.18 25.96
N ARG A 827 -1.41 -6.60 26.39
CA ARG A 827 -0.97 -7.98 26.37
C ARG A 827 -0.54 -8.44 27.75
N ARG A 828 -1.09 -9.57 28.16
CA ARG A 828 -0.71 -10.22 29.40
C ARG A 828 0.57 -11.06 29.20
N ASP A 829 1.53 -10.94 30.12
CA ASP A 829 2.84 -11.61 30.04
C ASP A 829 2.76 -13.11 30.42
N ALA A 830 1.80 -13.51 31.25
CA ALA A 830 1.61 -14.91 31.66
C ALA A 830 0.14 -15.33 31.68
N ASP A 831 -0.10 -16.64 31.54
CA ASP A 831 -1.44 -17.21 31.70
C ASP A 831 -1.84 -17.27 33.17
N GLN A 832 -2.63 -16.31 33.59
CA GLN A 832 -3.29 -16.33 34.88
C GLN A 832 -4.81 -16.17 34.68
N PRO A 833 -5.55 -17.25 34.49
CA PRO A 833 -6.98 -17.18 34.27
C PRO A 833 -7.69 -16.63 35.51
N GLY A 834 -8.62 -15.71 35.29
CA GLY A 834 -9.47 -15.17 36.33
C GLY A 834 -8.89 -13.99 37.13
N VAL A 835 -7.67 -13.53 36.84
CA VAL A 835 -7.10 -12.34 37.47
C VAL A 835 -7.27 -11.13 36.54
N SER A 836 -7.94 -10.08 37.04
CA SER A 836 -8.06 -8.79 36.34
C SER A 836 -6.79 -7.98 36.54
N ASP A 837 -6.32 -7.33 35.48
CA ASP A 837 -5.26 -6.32 35.56
C ASP A 837 -5.85 -4.93 35.44
N LYS A 838 -5.08 -3.89 35.75
CA LYS A 838 -5.56 -2.51 35.71
C LYS A 838 -4.50 -1.61 35.09
N MET A 839 -4.95 -0.64 34.29
CA MET A 839 -4.12 0.48 33.86
C MET A 839 -4.82 1.79 34.16
N THR A 840 -4.06 2.87 34.29
CA THR A 840 -4.65 4.20 34.43
C THR A 840 -4.42 5.00 33.15
N VAL A 841 -5.49 5.54 32.62
CA VAL A 841 -5.48 6.36 31.41
C VAL A 841 -5.85 7.78 31.77
N ARG A 842 -5.05 8.73 31.35
CA ARG A 842 -5.31 10.16 31.48
C ARG A 842 -6.11 10.65 30.29
N LEU A 843 -7.22 11.28 30.58
CA LEU A 843 -8.07 11.98 29.65
C LEU A 843 -7.77 13.47 29.71
N SER A 844 -7.62 14.14 28.58
CA SER A 844 -7.34 15.58 28.54
C SER A 844 -8.23 16.30 27.54
N LYS A 845 -8.57 17.56 27.87
CA LYS A 845 -9.23 18.52 26.99
C LYS A 845 -8.79 19.93 27.40
N GLY A 846 -7.98 20.56 26.58
CA GLY A 846 -7.33 21.80 26.99
C GLY A 846 -6.60 21.65 28.32
N ALA A 847 -6.96 22.46 29.29
CA ALA A 847 -6.40 22.42 30.65
C ALA A 847 -7.08 21.38 31.58
N LEU A 848 -8.18 20.79 31.16
CA LEU A 848 -8.90 19.79 31.96
C LEU A 848 -8.23 18.42 31.81
N VAL A 849 -8.01 17.74 32.93
CA VAL A 849 -7.40 16.42 32.97
C VAL A 849 -8.07 15.54 33.99
N ARG A 850 -8.29 14.29 33.67
CA ARG A 850 -8.78 13.27 34.58
C ARG A 850 -8.11 11.93 34.34
N ASP A 851 -7.68 11.29 35.43
CA ASP A 851 -7.17 9.94 35.40
C ASP A 851 -8.31 8.94 35.66
N VAL A 852 -8.44 7.93 34.75
CA VAL A 852 -9.45 6.90 34.85
C VAL A 852 -8.77 5.54 34.92
N VAL A 853 -9.13 4.74 35.92
CA VAL A 853 -8.67 3.35 36.06
C VAL A 853 -9.49 2.46 35.16
N VAL A 854 -8.81 1.71 34.29
CA VAL A 854 -9.42 0.76 33.35
C VAL A 854 -9.08 -0.67 33.79
N GLU A 855 -10.11 -1.50 33.96
CA GLU A 855 -9.94 -2.92 34.27
C GLU A 855 -9.75 -3.74 32.98
N LEU A 856 -8.75 -4.62 32.98
CA LEU A 856 -8.33 -5.40 31.83
C LEU A 856 -8.57 -6.89 32.11
N ASN A 857 -9.68 -7.40 31.61
CA ASN A 857 -10.09 -8.79 31.80
C ASN A 857 -9.73 -9.61 30.54
N ALA A 858 -8.46 -9.98 30.41
CA ALA A 858 -8.02 -10.85 29.32
C ALA A 858 -8.26 -12.32 29.64
N THR A 859 -8.94 -13.04 28.77
CA THR A 859 -9.11 -14.48 28.84
C THR A 859 -8.04 -15.22 28.04
N PRO A 860 -7.55 -16.41 28.43
CA PRO A 860 -6.39 -17.04 27.80
C PRO A 860 -6.68 -17.64 26.41
N ARG A 861 -6.14 -17.12 25.34
CA ARG A 861 -5.97 -17.73 24.01
C ARG A 861 -4.76 -17.12 23.34
N ASP A 862 -3.98 -17.87 22.60
CA ASP A 862 -2.71 -17.44 22.06
C ASP A 862 -2.83 -16.51 20.85
N MET A 863 -2.24 -15.33 20.94
CA MET A 863 -1.95 -14.45 19.81
C MET A 863 -0.45 -14.12 19.82
N PRO A 864 0.26 -14.14 18.70
CA PRO A 864 1.65 -13.71 18.64
C PRO A 864 1.83 -12.28 19.17
N GLU A 865 2.96 -12.03 19.81
CA GLU A 865 3.26 -10.74 20.44
C GLU A 865 3.17 -9.57 19.50
N GLU A 866 3.68 -9.76 18.29
CA GLU A 866 3.69 -8.75 17.22
C GLU A 866 2.28 -8.26 16.82
N GLN A 867 1.29 -9.13 16.89
CA GLN A 867 -0.09 -8.79 16.57
C GLN A 867 -0.80 -8.02 17.69
N CYS A 868 -0.26 -8.05 18.91
CA CYS A 868 -0.81 -7.30 20.03
C CYS A 868 -0.39 -5.82 20.01
N TRP A 869 0.84 -5.54 19.64
CA TRP A 869 1.42 -4.20 19.69
C TRP A 869 1.14 -3.31 18.47
N ALA A 870 0.60 -3.87 17.42
CA ALA A 870 0.43 -3.18 16.15
C ALA A 870 -0.64 -2.05 16.13
N GLN A 871 -1.18 -1.61 17.27
CA GLN A 871 -2.19 -0.54 17.35
C GLN A 871 -1.89 0.54 18.37
N ALA A 872 -0.78 0.49 19.05
CA ALA A 872 -0.51 1.38 20.16
C ALA A 872 0.80 2.17 20.00
N GLY A 873 1.24 2.40 18.79
CA GLY A 873 2.38 3.27 18.48
C GLY A 873 1.95 4.60 17.94
#